data_ed8346f1679983dedf914fc0784b0e27
#
_entry.id   ed8346f1679983dedf914fc0784b0e27
#
_cell.length_a   1.000
_cell.length_b   1.000
_cell.length_c   1.000
_cell.angle_alpha   90.00
_cell.angle_beta   90.00
_cell.angle_gamma   90.00
#
_symmetry.space_group_name_H-M   'P 1'
#
loop_
_entity.id
_entity.type
_entity.pdbx_description
1 polymer ?
#
loop_
_entity_poly.entity_id
_entity_poly.type
_entity_poly.pdbx_seq_one_letter_code
_entity_poly.pdbx_strand_id
1 'polypeptide(L)'
;MCINHNVNVESLFKLVDQGNKKEKEKIKEFIQYFYNFVYNSDLKVNDKFLLYIAEDAYNFILKKEKEESKLAVSNVNDISGIEGNFTIIKITNYDMPFLVDSVISTIKSHGLTICYYSNSIINVQRKNSLIDKIHLLEESNGIKESVIYVIIKGISGSFVDTLEESLRKTLKAVNCVVKDWQLMLKKLLEHPALDAGGRDFLAWLKNNNFVFLGYQEYITNKEGKLALSGKESLGLMRASEEYQNSSISSESLNSLYILRSDLISIVHRRTYMNCIGVKEFNDQGDVIREQHFFGLFTSIAEVQDIRTIPLIKDKVTTIEKKAGFVPGGHNNKALISILQAFSCDELFQSNEDELFETCTSIMSLAIRPRVKLFLRKLGNFISCIVLIPMRYASARLMFKIRDILKDETSAGSSDIYNNHIINEYDLMKLHVVLKAKNASVLDYEVLRIENKLRNITEKWEDRFIDNLYNTFSTVEDVFIRYSNAFPVSYQENFEPHDAYYDMKKLEIVRKKGVSEVDLRLTCDNLNYQLKVYTPSNGGLELSKILKITKNLGAKILSHNGYYIEINGGIWIHHFVLSRVDELISDITLKEQFEITLAKVFNKEIKNDYFNSLIIIAGLKWKEVLLIRVLSAYLKQTLFNYNPEYIQKVVSEYPKIVKYLIQLFRARFNPNIDIDRAETTNIFQEKIEELLKEISNVSHDYVLRSIFNLIMAILRTSYYQDDKPYLSIKFDSSKINGLPDPRPYRELYVYSNLFEGIHLRG
;
A
#
# COMPACT_ATOMS: atom_id res chain seq x y z
N MET A 1 -20.65 -21.76 3.51
CA MET A 1 -21.74 -22.19 4.40
C MET A 1 -22.78 -22.93 3.56
N CYS A 2 -22.90 -24.24 3.72
CA CYS A 2 -23.94 -25.03 3.06
C CYS A 2 -25.19 -24.89 3.91
N ILE A 3 -26.22 -24.18 3.42
CA ILE A 3 -27.53 -24.18 4.03
C ILE A 3 -28.25 -25.40 3.44
N ASN A 4 -28.34 -26.49 4.21
CA ASN A 4 -29.27 -27.58 3.91
C ASN A 4 -30.67 -27.00 4.06
N HIS A 5 -31.26 -26.53 2.97
CA HIS A 5 -32.72 -26.40 2.92
C HIS A 5 -33.27 -27.82 2.92
N ASN A 6 -33.93 -28.22 4.00
CA ASN A 6 -34.74 -29.44 4.02
C ASN A 6 -35.84 -29.30 2.97
N VAL A 7 -35.58 -29.79 1.75
CA VAL A 7 -36.59 -29.87 0.71
C VAL A 7 -37.64 -30.86 1.19
N ASN A 8 -38.89 -30.43 1.33
CA ASN A 8 -39.98 -31.32 1.70
C ASN A 8 -40.40 -32.17 0.48
N VAL A 9 -39.76 -33.33 0.34
CA VAL A 9 -39.99 -34.24 -0.80
C VAL A 9 -41.47 -34.69 -0.87
N GLU A 10 -42.15 -34.84 0.28
CA GLU A 10 -43.56 -35.26 0.30
C GLU A 10 -44.51 -34.20 -0.30
N SER A 11 -44.20 -32.90 -0.12
CA SER A 11 -44.96 -31.84 -0.76
C SER A 11 -44.81 -31.84 -2.28
N LEU A 12 -43.56 -32.14 -2.77
CA LEU A 12 -43.29 -32.28 -4.20
C LEU A 12 -44.04 -33.48 -4.80
N PHE A 13 -44.11 -34.60 -4.09
CA PHE A 13 -44.87 -35.78 -4.55
C PHE A 13 -46.36 -35.48 -4.75
N LYS A 14 -46.96 -34.74 -3.82
CA LYS A 14 -48.37 -34.29 -3.95
C LYS A 14 -48.58 -33.45 -5.20
N LEU A 15 -47.63 -32.58 -5.52
CA LEU A 15 -47.68 -31.74 -6.74
C LEU A 15 -47.52 -32.59 -8.01
N VAL A 16 -46.63 -33.60 -8.01
CA VAL A 16 -46.48 -34.57 -9.13
C VAL A 16 -47.78 -35.32 -9.39
N ASP A 17 -48.49 -35.72 -8.32
CA ASP A 17 -49.77 -36.45 -8.42
C ASP A 17 -50.91 -35.61 -9.02
N GLN A 18 -50.92 -34.31 -8.79
CA GLN A 18 -51.88 -33.37 -9.34
C GLN A 18 -51.66 -33.05 -10.84
N GLY A 19 -50.42 -33.30 -11.34
CA GLY A 19 -50.07 -33.09 -12.76
C GLY A 19 -50.57 -34.23 -13.67
N ASN A 20 -50.76 -33.94 -14.96
CA ASN A 20 -51.27 -34.91 -15.95
C ASN A 20 -50.11 -35.59 -16.75
N LYS A 21 -49.14 -36.28 -16.08
CA LYS A 21 -47.94 -36.79 -16.73
C LYS A 21 -47.86 -38.32 -16.76
N LYS A 22 -47.37 -38.87 -17.89
CA LYS A 22 -47.30 -40.32 -18.14
C LYS A 22 -46.20 -41.05 -17.29
N GLU A 23 -45.24 -40.35 -16.70
CA GLU A 23 -44.07 -40.93 -16.02
C GLU A 23 -43.95 -40.46 -14.54
N LYS A 24 -45.09 -40.28 -13.87
CA LYS A 24 -45.15 -39.75 -12.49
C LYS A 24 -44.23 -40.51 -11.50
N GLU A 25 -44.23 -41.86 -11.54
CA GLU A 25 -43.47 -42.68 -10.61
C GLU A 25 -41.96 -42.51 -10.83
N LYS A 26 -41.48 -42.46 -12.08
CA LYS A 26 -40.08 -42.22 -12.38
C LYS A 26 -39.59 -40.87 -11.93
N ILE A 27 -40.45 -39.83 -12.07
CA ILE A 27 -40.13 -38.46 -11.58
C ILE A 27 -40.02 -38.45 -10.05
N LYS A 28 -40.93 -39.14 -9.36
CA LYS A 28 -40.84 -39.29 -7.88
C LYS A 28 -39.60 -40.02 -7.47
N GLU A 29 -39.25 -41.14 -8.13
CA GLU A 29 -37.97 -41.84 -7.86
C GLU A 29 -36.77 -40.93 -8.09
N PHE A 30 -36.76 -40.09 -9.14
CA PHE A 30 -35.70 -39.12 -9.41
C PHE A 30 -35.63 -38.05 -8.34
N ILE A 31 -36.75 -37.46 -7.92
CA ILE A 31 -36.80 -36.42 -6.89
C ILE A 31 -36.19 -36.89 -5.57
N GLN A 32 -36.35 -38.16 -5.18
CA GLN A 32 -35.79 -38.72 -3.96
C GLN A 32 -34.26 -38.55 -3.87
N TYR A 33 -33.55 -38.58 -5.01
CA TYR A 33 -32.10 -38.48 -5.07
C TYR A 33 -31.61 -37.13 -5.54
N PHE A 34 -32.42 -36.33 -6.25
CA PHE A 34 -32.01 -35.12 -6.91
C PHE A 34 -31.67 -33.96 -5.95
N TYR A 35 -32.26 -33.92 -4.77
CA TYR A 35 -32.06 -32.86 -3.78
C TYR A 35 -31.10 -33.25 -2.65
N ASN A 36 -30.17 -34.17 -2.86
CA ASN A 36 -29.18 -34.55 -1.88
C ASN A 36 -28.25 -33.41 -1.47
N PHE A 37 -27.93 -32.51 -2.40
CA PHE A 37 -27.17 -31.30 -2.14
C PHE A 37 -27.77 -30.10 -2.90
N VAL A 38 -28.13 -29.06 -2.13
CA VAL A 38 -28.70 -27.82 -2.68
C VAL A 38 -27.98 -26.62 -2.09
N TYR A 39 -27.62 -25.65 -2.95
CA TYR A 39 -27.16 -24.34 -2.58
C TYR A 39 -28.10 -23.28 -3.15
N ASN A 40 -28.52 -22.33 -2.32
CA ASN A 40 -29.33 -21.19 -2.73
C ASN A 40 -28.78 -19.93 -2.06
N SER A 41 -28.51 -18.87 -2.83
CA SER A 41 -28.02 -17.58 -2.26
C SER A 41 -29.17 -16.57 -2.07
N ASP A 42 -30.00 -16.35 -3.10
CA ASP A 42 -30.90 -15.18 -3.15
C ASP A 42 -32.29 -15.46 -3.75
N LEU A 43 -32.57 -16.68 -4.22
CA LEU A 43 -33.84 -16.99 -4.87
C LEU A 43 -34.92 -17.34 -3.82
N LYS A 44 -36.11 -16.80 -3.98
CA LYS A 44 -37.29 -17.22 -3.18
C LYS A 44 -37.80 -18.56 -3.67
N VAL A 45 -37.17 -19.63 -3.23
CA VAL A 45 -37.48 -21.00 -3.62
C VAL A 45 -38.81 -21.42 -3.00
N ASN A 46 -39.74 -21.95 -3.83
CA ASN A 46 -40.98 -22.57 -3.42
C ASN A 46 -41.13 -23.96 -4.07
N ASP A 47 -42.10 -24.74 -3.63
CA ASP A 47 -42.29 -26.12 -4.12
C ASP A 47 -42.54 -26.20 -5.63
N LYS A 48 -43.18 -25.21 -6.25
CA LYS A 48 -43.40 -25.14 -7.69
C LYS A 48 -42.08 -24.94 -8.45
N PHE A 49 -41.22 -24.08 -7.93
CA PHE A 49 -39.87 -23.86 -8.47
C PHE A 49 -39.02 -25.14 -8.37
N LEU A 50 -39.03 -25.81 -7.21
CA LEU A 50 -38.32 -27.06 -7.03
C LEU A 50 -38.86 -28.15 -7.97
N LEU A 51 -40.18 -28.30 -8.09
CA LEU A 51 -40.74 -29.28 -9.03
C LEU A 51 -40.34 -28.99 -10.49
N TYR A 52 -40.40 -27.72 -10.92
CA TYR A 52 -39.95 -27.33 -12.24
C TYR A 52 -38.50 -27.73 -12.52
N ILE A 53 -37.58 -27.45 -11.59
CA ILE A 53 -36.15 -27.80 -11.71
C ILE A 53 -35.97 -29.32 -11.80
N ALA A 54 -36.67 -30.08 -10.96
CA ALA A 54 -36.54 -31.54 -10.95
C ALA A 54 -37.06 -32.14 -12.28
N GLU A 55 -38.18 -31.63 -12.80
CA GLU A 55 -38.73 -32.08 -14.05
C GLU A 55 -37.85 -31.72 -15.27
N ASP A 56 -37.32 -30.48 -15.29
CA ASP A 56 -36.42 -30.04 -16.36
C ASP A 56 -35.09 -30.84 -16.30
N ALA A 57 -34.55 -31.10 -15.11
CA ALA A 57 -33.39 -31.97 -14.96
C ALA A 57 -33.66 -33.41 -15.39
N TYR A 58 -34.80 -33.98 -14.99
CA TYR A 58 -35.20 -35.34 -15.40
C TYR A 58 -35.32 -35.46 -16.92
N ASN A 59 -36.02 -34.55 -17.58
CA ASN A 59 -36.17 -34.50 -19.03
C ASN A 59 -34.80 -34.37 -19.74
N PHE A 60 -33.90 -33.59 -19.18
CA PHE A 60 -32.56 -33.42 -19.71
C PHE A 60 -31.76 -34.72 -19.68
N ILE A 61 -31.84 -35.50 -18.59
CA ILE A 61 -31.09 -36.76 -18.43
C ILE A 61 -31.76 -37.96 -19.06
N LEU A 62 -33.03 -37.87 -19.44
CA LEU A 62 -33.87 -38.99 -19.93
C LEU A 62 -33.16 -39.77 -21.03
N LYS A 63 -32.58 -39.07 -22.02
CA LYS A 63 -31.82 -39.66 -23.11
C LYS A 63 -30.32 -39.24 -23.01
N LYS A 64 -29.42 -40.20 -22.96
CA LYS A 64 -27.98 -39.97 -22.95
C LYS A 64 -27.27 -41.17 -23.59
N GLU A 65 -26.34 -40.89 -24.51
CA GLU A 65 -25.51 -41.93 -25.10
C GLU A 65 -24.46 -42.46 -24.13
N LYS A 66 -23.99 -43.68 -24.40
CA LYS A 66 -22.94 -44.31 -23.56
C LYS A 66 -21.65 -43.49 -23.64
N GLU A 67 -21.05 -43.23 -22.52
CA GLU A 67 -19.83 -42.40 -22.36
C GLU A 67 -19.94 -40.92 -22.74
N GLU A 68 -21.11 -40.40 -23.02
CA GLU A 68 -21.36 -39.01 -23.32
C GLU A 68 -21.37 -38.15 -22.05
N SER A 69 -20.65 -37.03 -22.06
CA SER A 69 -20.86 -35.90 -21.13
C SER A 69 -21.89 -34.93 -21.74
N LYS A 70 -23.13 -34.97 -21.27
CA LYS A 70 -24.18 -34.14 -21.82
C LYS A 70 -24.22 -32.80 -21.10
N LEU A 71 -24.18 -31.70 -21.87
CA LEU A 71 -24.19 -30.32 -21.40
C LEU A 71 -25.25 -29.54 -22.19
N ALA A 72 -26.01 -28.68 -21.49
CA ALA A 72 -26.85 -27.66 -22.10
C ALA A 72 -26.76 -26.36 -21.29
N VAL A 73 -26.66 -25.23 -21.99
CA VAL A 73 -26.68 -23.88 -21.42
C VAL A 73 -27.78 -23.11 -22.14
N SER A 74 -28.74 -22.53 -21.42
CA SER A 74 -29.85 -21.83 -22.00
C SER A 74 -30.30 -20.65 -21.15
N ASN A 75 -30.71 -19.56 -21.84
CA ASN A 75 -31.30 -18.41 -21.16
C ASN A 75 -32.83 -18.63 -21.02
N VAL A 76 -33.32 -18.21 -19.83
CA VAL A 76 -34.75 -18.29 -19.48
C VAL A 76 -35.14 -16.98 -18.79
N ASN A 77 -36.26 -16.37 -19.23
CA ASN A 77 -36.70 -15.09 -18.67
C ASN A 77 -37.42 -15.24 -17.32
N ASP A 78 -38.13 -16.35 -17.11
CA ASP A 78 -38.81 -16.62 -15.84
C ASP A 78 -38.70 -18.08 -15.45
N ILE A 79 -38.52 -18.37 -14.17
CA ILE A 79 -38.49 -19.74 -13.68
C ILE A 79 -39.62 -19.93 -12.66
N SER A 80 -40.71 -20.55 -13.10
CA SER A 80 -41.84 -20.97 -12.25
C SER A 80 -42.35 -19.89 -11.29
N GLY A 81 -42.53 -18.63 -11.78
CA GLY A 81 -43.05 -17.49 -11.02
C GLY A 81 -41.97 -16.66 -10.32
N ILE A 82 -40.71 -16.94 -10.56
CA ILE A 82 -39.59 -16.08 -10.18
C ILE A 82 -39.19 -15.25 -11.39
N GLU A 83 -39.61 -13.97 -11.39
CA GLU A 83 -39.31 -13.03 -12.47
C GLU A 83 -37.82 -12.69 -12.54
N GLY A 84 -37.24 -12.67 -13.72
CA GLY A 84 -35.85 -12.27 -13.96
C GLY A 84 -35.19 -13.00 -15.12
N ASN A 85 -34.11 -12.44 -15.64
CA ASN A 85 -33.28 -13.10 -16.64
C ASN A 85 -32.31 -14.05 -15.98
N PHE A 86 -32.39 -15.33 -16.30
CA PHE A 86 -31.50 -16.38 -15.76
C PHE A 86 -30.87 -17.17 -16.90
N THR A 87 -29.72 -17.77 -16.60
CA THR A 87 -29.11 -18.79 -17.46
C THR A 87 -29.07 -20.09 -16.67
N ILE A 88 -29.59 -21.14 -17.27
CA ILE A 88 -29.63 -22.49 -16.71
C ILE A 88 -28.53 -23.31 -17.37
N ILE A 89 -27.72 -23.96 -16.55
CA ILE A 89 -26.64 -24.87 -16.94
C ILE A 89 -27.02 -26.26 -16.43
N LYS A 90 -27.13 -27.22 -17.35
CA LYS A 90 -27.47 -28.63 -17.05
C LYS A 90 -26.34 -29.53 -17.51
N ILE A 91 -25.82 -30.37 -16.62
CA ILE A 91 -24.75 -31.31 -16.91
C ILE A 91 -25.12 -32.68 -16.37
N THR A 92 -24.90 -33.71 -17.16
CA THR A 92 -24.87 -35.07 -16.68
C THR A 92 -23.66 -35.84 -17.25
N ASN A 93 -22.96 -36.52 -16.37
CA ASN A 93 -21.77 -37.29 -16.68
C ASN A 93 -21.72 -38.53 -15.79
N TYR A 94 -20.84 -39.51 -16.08
CA TYR A 94 -20.53 -40.52 -15.10
C TYR A 94 -20.05 -39.87 -13.80
N ASP A 95 -20.45 -40.48 -12.68
CA ASP A 95 -19.97 -39.98 -11.38
C ASP A 95 -18.46 -40.19 -11.27
N MET A 96 -17.76 -39.10 -11.01
CA MET A 96 -16.31 -39.09 -10.90
C MET A 96 -15.81 -37.96 -10.03
N PRO A 97 -14.63 -38.09 -9.40
CA PRO A 97 -14.02 -37.05 -8.59
C PRO A 97 -13.77 -35.77 -9.41
N PHE A 98 -13.75 -34.63 -8.73
CA PHE A 98 -13.46 -33.28 -9.27
C PHE A 98 -14.52 -32.67 -10.21
N LEU A 99 -15.58 -33.39 -10.56
CA LEU A 99 -16.55 -32.91 -11.57
C LEU A 99 -17.24 -31.64 -11.13
N VAL A 100 -17.85 -31.62 -9.94
CA VAL A 100 -18.63 -30.47 -9.43
C VAL A 100 -17.71 -29.28 -9.18
N ASP A 101 -16.59 -29.48 -8.49
CA ASP A 101 -15.63 -28.43 -8.16
C ASP A 101 -15.11 -27.74 -9.43
N SER A 102 -14.80 -28.52 -10.47
CA SER A 102 -14.30 -28.00 -11.75
C SER A 102 -15.36 -27.18 -12.49
N VAL A 103 -16.62 -27.63 -12.51
CA VAL A 103 -17.74 -26.90 -13.12
C VAL A 103 -17.97 -25.59 -12.39
N ILE A 104 -18.10 -25.60 -11.06
CA ILE A 104 -18.32 -24.42 -10.25
C ILE A 104 -17.15 -23.42 -10.39
N SER A 105 -15.92 -23.94 -10.39
CA SER A 105 -14.71 -23.13 -10.58
C SER A 105 -14.68 -22.46 -11.97
N THR A 106 -15.08 -23.17 -13.01
CA THR A 106 -15.19 -22.62 -14.37
C THR A 106 -16.22 -21.50 -14.44
N ILE A 107 -17.42 -21.69 -13.89
CA ILE A 107 -18.46 -20.65 -13.85
C ILE A 107 -17.95 -19.39 -13.12
N LYS A 108 -17.34 -19.58 -11.94
CA LYS A 108 -16.79 -18.46 -11.13
C LYS A 108 -15.64 -17.74 -11.84
N SER A 109 -14.83 -18.43 -12.63
CA SER A 109 -13.70 -17.82 -13.35
C SER A 109 -14.13 -16.84 -14.45
N HIS A 110 -15.36 -16.95 -14.92
CA HIS A 110 -16.00 -15.99 -15.82
C HIS A 110 -16.66 -14.81 -15.09
N GLY A 111 -16.47 -14.66 -13.76
CA GLY A 111 -17.06 -13.60 -12.97
C GLY A 111 -18.57 -13.75 -12.72
N LEU A 112 -19.13 -14.94 -12.96
CA LEU A 112 -20.56 -15.20 -12.88
C LEU A 112 -20.98 -15.56 -11.45
N THR A 113 -22.13 -15.01 -11.03
CA THR A 113 -22.72 -15.28 -9.72
C THR A 113 -23.71 -16.43 -9.79
N ILE A 114 -23.47 -17.48 -9.01
CA ILE A 114 -24.37 -18.63 -8.89
C ILE A 114 -25.50 -18.27 -7.93
N CYS A 115 -26.73 -18.27 -8.44
CA CYS A 115 -27.95 -18.02 -7.66
C CYS A 115 -28.46 -19.30 -6.97
N TYR A 116 -28.40 -20.43 -7.68
CA TYR A 116 -28.84 -21.72 -7.19
C TYR A 116 -28.03 -22.83 -7.84
N TYR A 117 -27.68 -23.89 -7.12
CA TYR A 117 -27.25 -25.13 -7.74
C TYR A 117 -27.68 -26.37 -6.93
N SER A 118 -27.95 -27.44 -7.66
CA SER A 118 -28.18 -28.78 -7.13
C SER A 118 -27.20 -29.75 -7.76
N ASN A 119 -26.66 -30.63 -6.95
CA ASN A 119 -25.82 -31.74 -7.41
C ASN A 119 -26.30 -33.05 -6.78
N SER A 120 -26.49 -34.07 -7.62
CA SER A 120 -26.92 -35.39 -7.16
C SER A 120 -26.23 -36.49 -7.94
N ILE A 121 -26.05 -37.62 -7.27
CA ILE A 121 -25.61 -38.87 -7.88
C ILE A 121 -26.82 -39.78 -7.97
N ILE A 122 -27.10 -40.27 -9.14
CA ILE A 122 -28.20 -41.22 -9.40
C ILE A 122 -27.63 -42.52 -9.96
N ASN A 123 -28.21 -43.66 -9.57
CA ASN A 123 -27.84 -44.97 -10.08
C ASN A 123 -28.86 -45.41 -11.14
N VAL A 124 -28.49 -45.33 -12.42
CA VAL A 124 -29.44 -45.54 -13.53
C VAL A 124 -29.10 -46.76 -14.37
N GLN A 125 -30.11 -47.55 -14.71
CA GLN A 125 -30.08 -48.53 -15.76
C GLN A 125 -30.64 -47.93 -17.03
N ARG A 126 -29.90 -48.03 -18.14
CA ARG A 126 -30.30 -47.52 -19.43
C ARG A 126 -30.54 -48.64 -20.45
N LYS A 127 -31.62 -48.45 -21.24
CA LYS A 127 -31.92 -49.32 -22.38
C LYS A 127 -32.14 -48.46 -23.63
N ASN A 128 -31.37 -48.68 -24.68
CA ASN A 128 -31.42 -47.84 -25.92
C ASN A 128 -31.20 -46.36 -25.59
N SER A 129 -30.22 -46.02 -24.76
CA SER A 129 -29.88 -44.67 -24.29
C SER A 129 -30.95 -43.96 -23.45
N LEU A 130 -32.11 -44.56 -23.20
CA LEU A 130 -33.16 -44.07 -22.32
C LEU A 130 -33.05 -44.62 -20.91
N ILE A 131 -33.50 -43.92 -19.90
CA ILE A 131 -33.61 -44.40 -18.53
C ILE A 131 -34.69 -45.45 -18.47
N ASP A 132 -34.32 -46.68 -18.14
CA ASP A 132 -35.24 -47.81 -17.93
C ASP A 132 -35.64 -47.83 -16.44
N LYS A 133 -34.68 -47.80 -15.54
CA LYS A 133 -34.91 -47.87 -14.08
C LYS A 133 -33.88 -47.03 -13.30
N ILE A 134 -34.34 -46.41 -12.19
CA ILE A 134 -33.48 -45.76 -11.20
C ILE A 134 -33.36 -46.72 -10.01
N HIS A 135 -32.12 -47.05 -9.61
CA HIS A 135 -31.83 -47.96 -8.52
C HIS A 135 -31.39 -47.19 -7.26
N LEU A 136 -31.40 -47.87 -6.12
CA LEU A 136 -30.76 -47.37 -4.92
C LEU A 136 -29.26 -47.16 -5.16
N LEU A 137 -28.64 -46.17 -4.54
CA LEU A 137 -27.22 -45.84 -4.72
C LEU A 137 -26.27 -46.99 -4.33
N GLU A 138 -26.71 -47.89 -3.43
CA GLU A 138 -25.96 -49.04 -2.92
C GLU A 138 -26.07 -50.28 -3.81
N GLU A 139 -27.04 -50.31 -4.73
CA GLU A 139 -27.23 -51.43 -5.64
C GLU A 139 -26.17 -51.44 -6.75
N SER A 140 -25.67 -52.66 -7.11
CA SER A 140 -24.65 -52.84 -8.15
C SER A 140 -25.21 -52.89 -9.60
N ASN A 141 -26.52 -52.77 -9.77
CA ASN A 141 -27.22 -53.09 -11.03
C ASN A 141 -27.34 -51.92 -12.01
N GLY A 142 -26.74 -50.77 -11.74
CA GLY A 142 -26.81 -49.56 -12.59
C GLY A 142 -25.47 -48.90 -12.76
N ILE A 143 -25.49 -47.75 -13.43
CA ILE A 143 -24.34 -46.88 -13.62
C ILE A 143 -24.59 -45.60 -12.80
N LYS A 144 -23.60 -45.19 -11.98
CA LYS A 144 -23.68 -43.93 -11.23
C LYS A 144 -23.42 -42.76 -12.16
N GLU A 145 -24.41 -41.88 -12.27
CA GLU A 145 -24.33 -40.63 -13.02
C GLU A 145 -24.49 -39.44 -12.09
N SER A 146 -23.63 -38.45 -12.25
CA SER A 146 -23.75 -37.16 -11.58
C SER A 146 -24.63 -36.25 -12.41
N VAL A 147 -25.61 -35.59 -11.76
CA VAL A 147 -26.51 -34.59 -12.35
C VAL A 147 -26.27 -33.26 -11.66
N ILE A 148 -25.81 -32.29 -12.43
CA ILE A 148 -25.50 -30.93 -11.94
C ILE A 148 -26.46 -29.95 -12.61
N TYR A 149 -27.17 -29.20 -11.80
CA TYR A 149 -28.10 -28.15 -12.25
C TYR A 149 -27.72 -26.81 -11.62
N VAL A 150 -27.35 -25.83 -12.43
CA VAL A 150 -26.90 -24.51 -11.94
C VAL A 150 -27.72 -23.41 -12.57
N ILE A 151 -28.14 -22.44 -11.76
CA ILE A 151 -28.81 -21.22 -12.20
C ILE A 151 -27.89 -20.04 -11.85
N ILE A 152 -27.57 -19.24 -12.86
CA ILE A 152 -26.82 -17.99 -12.74
C ILE A 152 -27.67 -16.81 -13.20
N LYS A 153 -27.28 -15.58 -12.91
CA LYS A 153 -27.89 -14.39 -13.52
C LYS A 153 -27.74 -14.45 -15.03
N GLY A 154 -28.75 -13.99 -15.76
CA GLY A 154 -28.79 -14.06 -17.21
C GLY A 154 -27.60 -13.35 -17.88
N ILE A 155 -27.02 -14.01 -18.87
CA ILE A 155 -25.90 -13.52 -19.67
C ILE A 155 -26.31 -13.31 -21.14
N SER A 156 -25.53 -12.51 -21.91
CA SER A 156 -25.77 -12.30 -23.32
C SER A 156 -25.62 -13.59 -24.13
N GLY A 157 -26.33 -13.72 -25.26
CA GLY A 157 -26.31 -14.92 -26.08
C GLY A 157 -24.90 -15.33 -26.53
N SER A 158 -24.08 -14.37 -26.99
CA SER A 158 -22.68 -14.63 -27.38
C SER A 158 -21.81 -15.14 -26.23
N PHE A 159 -22.13 -14.77 -24.99
CA PHE A 159 -21.41 -15.23 -23.82
C PHE A 159 -21.86 -16.64 -23.38
N VAL A 160 -23.09 -17.05 -23.71
CA VAL A 160 -23.60 -18.42 -23.53
C VAL A 160 -22.71 -19.41 -24.25
N ASP A 161 -22.40 -19.15 -25.52
CA ASP A 161 -21.55 -20.03 -26.35
C ASP A 161 -20.12 -20.12 -25.77
N THR A 162 -19.55 -19.01 -25.30
CA THR A 162 -18.23 -18.98 -24.66
C THR A 162 -18.21 -19.80 -23.38
N LEU A 163 -19.26 -19.67 -22.56
CA LEU A 163 -19.37 -20.43 -21.31
C LEU A 163 -19.56 -21.93 -21.59
N GLU A 164 -20.40 -22.28 -22.57
CA GLU A 164 -20.63 -23.67 -22.97
C GLU A 164 -19.35 -24.32 -23.48
N GLU A 165 -18.58 -23.63 -24.33
CA GLU A 165 -17.28 -24.14 -24.80
C GLU A 165 -16.29 -24.34 -23.64
N SER A 166 -16.20 -23.40 -22.70
CA SER A 166 -15.35 -23.52 -21.52
C SER A 166 -15.74 -24.70 -20.64
N LEU A 167 -17.05 -24.91 -20.44
CA LEU A 167 -17.55 -26.07 -19.67
C LEU A 167 -17.27 -27.40 -20.41
N ARG A 168 -17.41 -27.45 -21.74
CA ARG A 168 -17.05 -28.63 -22.54
C ARG A 168 -15.57 -28.97 -22.43
N LYS A 169 -14.69 -27.97 -22.48
CA LYS A 169 -13.25 -28.16 -22.25
C LYS A 169 -12.98 -28.70 -20.84
N THR A 170 -13.65 -28.16 -19.82
CA THR A 170 -13.51 -28.62 -18.44
C THR A 170 -13.99 -30.07 -18.27
N LEU A 171 -15.14 -30.45 -18.80
CA LEU A 171 -15.65 -31.82 -18.73
C LEU A 171 -14.72 -32.84 -19.43
N LYS A 172 -14.18 -32.46 -20.61
CA LYS A 172 -13.18 -33.29 -21.31
C LYS A 172 -11.92 -33.43 -20.46
N ALA A 173 -11.45 -32.39 -19.84
CA ALA A 173 -10.26 -32.37 -19.00
C ALA A 173 -10.43 -33.29 -17.77
N VAL A 174 -11.57 -33.17 -17.06
CA VAL A 174 -11.90 -34.06 -15.92
C VAL A 174 -11.91 -35.52 -16.35
N ASN A 175 -12.57 -35.85 -17.48
CA ASN A 175 -12.60 -37.21 -18.01
C ASN A 175 -11.18 -37.72 -18.33
N CYS A 176 -10.31 -36.91 -18.95
CA CYS A 176 -8.92 -37.34 -19.23
C CYS A 176 -8.14 -37.62 -17.95
N VAL A 177 -8.22 -36.70 -16.97
CA VAL A 177 -7.51 -36.82 -15.70
C VAL A 177 -7.91 -38.10 -14.96
N VAL A 178 -9.22 -38.33 -14.83
CA VAL A 178 -9.74 -39.50 -14.08
C VAL A 178 -9.44 -40.82 -14.79
N LYS A 179 -9.56 -40.86 -16.13
CA LYS A 179 -9.22 -42.07 -16.90
C LYS A 179 -7.73 -42.41 -16.84
N ASP A 180 -6.86 -41.39 -16.85
CA ASP A 180 -5.40 -41.60 -16.94
C ASP A 180 -4.74 -41.72 -15.56
N TRP A 181 -5.45 -41.47 -14.47
CA TRP A 181 -4.90 -41.41 -13.11
C TRP A 181 -4.07 -42.66 -12.73
N GLN A 182 -4.58 -43.87 -12.99
CA GLN A 182 -3.86 -45.09 -12.68
C GLN A 182 -2.55 -45.23 -13.48
N LEU A 183 -2.55 -44.79 -14.74
CA LEU A 183 -1.36 -44.77 -15.59
C LEU A 183 -0.31 -43.80 -15.07
N MET A 184 -0.75 -42.57 -14.65
CA MET A 184 0.16 -41.60 -14.05
C MET A 184 0.82 -42.13 -12.78
N LEU A 185 0.06 -42.81 -11.90
CA LEU A 185 0.60 -43.44 -10.70
C LEU A 185 1.58 -44.57 -11.01
N LYS A 186 1.35 -45.37 -12.08
CA LYS A 186 2.28 -46.38 -12.51
C LYS A 186 3.60 -45.77 -12.96
N LYS A 187 3.55 -44.72 -13.79
CA LYS A 187 4.73 -43.99 -14.25
C LYS A 187 5.53 -43.39 -13.09
N LEU A 188 4.85 -42.88 -12.05
CA LEU A 188 5.50 -42.31 -10.87
C LEU A 188 6.42 -43.28 -10.13
N LEU A 189 6.13 -44.54 -10.15
CA LEU A 189 6.87 -45.60 -9.39
C LEU A 189 8.01 -46.27 -10.19
N GLU A 190 8.15 -45.92 -11.47
CA GLU A 190 9.16 -46.54 -12.38
C GLU A 190 10.49 -45.72 -12.38
N HIS A 191 11.06 -45.41 -11.17
CA HIS A 191 12.30 -44.63 -11.04
C HIS A 191 13.35 -45.28 -10.14
N PRO A 192 14.06 -46.30 -10.62
CA PRO A 192 15.08 -46.99 -9.83
C PRO A 192 16.32 -46.15 -9.51
N ALA A 193 16.60 -45.12 -10.29
CA ALA A 193 17.82 -44.28 -10.16
C ALA A 193 17.74 -43.23 -9.03
N LEU A 194 16.58 -43.03 -8.39
CA LEU A 194 16.46 -42.06 -7.27
C LEU A 194 17.09 -42.62 -5.99
N ASP A 195 17.61 -41.70 -5.17
CA ASP A 195 18.03 -42.02 -3.81
C ASP A 195 16.86 -42.44 -2.90
N ALA A 196 17.15 -42.84 -1.67
CA ALA A 196 16.12 -43.25 -0.72
C ALA A 196 15.12 -42.15 -0.42
N GLY A 197 15.60 -40.88 -0.25
CA GLY A 197 14.75 -39.74 0.03
C GLY A 197 13.79 -39.42 -1.11
N GLY A 198 14.28 -39.49 -2.35
CA GLY A 198 13.44 -39.28 -3.55
C GLY A 198 12.38 -40.37 -3.71
N ARG A 199 12.72 -41.64 -3.47
CA ARG A 199 11.76 -42.76 -3.50
C ARG A 199 10.69 -42.61 -2.41
N ASP A 200 11.08 -42.24 -1.19
CA ASP A 200 10.15 -41.97 -0.08
C ASP A 200 9.19 -40.85 -0.43
N PHE A 201 9.70 -39.81 -1.08
CA PHE A 201 8.87 -38.69 -1.53
C PHE A 201 7.86 -39.09 -2.59
N LEU A 202 8.25 -39.82 -3.62
CA LEU A 202 7.30 -40.32 -4.64
C LEU A 202 6.25 -41.27 -4.03
N ALA A 203 6.63 -42.14 -3.08
CA ALA A 203 5.69 -42.96 -2.34
C ALA A 203 4.71 -42.12 -1.49
N TRP A 204 5.20 -41.04 -0.86
CA TRP A 204 4.38 -40.13 -0.10
C TRP A 204 3.37 -39.38 -1.00
N LEU A 205 3.76 -38.96 -2.19
CA LEU A 205 2.84 -38.32 -3.16
C LEU A 205 1.69 -39.26 -3.54
N LYS A 206 1.99 -40.55 -3.78
CA LYS A 206 0.99 -41.56 -4.12
C LYS A 206 -0.06 -41.73 -3.02
N ASN A 207 0.31 -41.56 -1.75
CA ASN A 207 -0.55 -41.78 -0.60
C ASN A 207 -1.50 -40.61 -0.31
N ASN A 208 -2.24 -40.15 -1.33
CA ASN A 208 -3.23 -39.08 -1.28
C ASN A 208 -2.69 -37.72 -0.85
N ASN A 209 -1.38 -37.46 -0.97
CA ASN A 209 -0.77 -36.19 -0.67
C ASN A 209 -0.67 -35.24 -1.90
N PHE A 210 -0.88 -35.82 -3.10
CA PHE A 210 -0.84 -35.08 -4.35
C PHE A 210 -1.93 -35.51 -5.31
N VAL A 211 -2.63 -34.53 -5.92
CA VAL A 211 -3.61 -34.78 -6.98
C VAL A 211 -2.91 -34.71 -8.32
N PHE A 212 -2.67 -35.85 -8.94
CA PHE A 212 -2.06 -35.94 -10.27
C PHE A 212 -3.06 -35.51 -11.35
N LEU A 213 -2.73 -34.47 -12.09
CA LEU A 213 -3.59 -33.86 -13.11
C LEU A 213 -3.03 -34.02 -14.52
N GLY A 214 -1.72 -34.20 -14.66
CA GLY A 214 -1.09 -34.36 -15.96
C GLY A 214 0.30 -35.02 -15.88
N TYR A 215 0.72 -35.59 -17.00
CA TYR A 215 2.03 -36.21 -17.16
C TYR A 215 2.57 -35.97 -18.55
N GLN A 216 3.86 -35.62 -18.64
CA GLN A 216 4.63 -35.52 -19.90
C GLN A 216 6.01 -36.15 -19.73
N GLU A 217 6.51 -36.72 -20.83
CA GLU A 217 7.84 -37.31 -20.91
C GLU A 217 8.66 -36.61 -22.02
N TYR A 218 9.88 -36.31 -21.69
CA TYR A 218 10.88 -35.77 -22.61
C TYR A 218 12.07 -36.71 -22.71
N ILE A 219 12.55 -36.91 -23.92
CA ILE A 219 13.68 -37.79 -24.22
C ILE A 219 14.71 -36.97 -25.00
N THR A 220 15.98 -37.13 -24.69
CA THR A 220 17.06 -36.47 -25.41
C THR A 220 17.17 -37.02 -26.84
N ASN A 221 17.06 -36.16 -27.83
CA ASN A 221 17.16 -36.50 -29.25
C ASN A 221 18.65 -36.69 -29.67
N LYS A 222 18.88 -37.10 -30.91
CA LYS A 222 20.21 -37.33 -31.45
C LYS A 222 21.11 -36.06 -31.47
N GLU A 223 20.51 -34.88 -31.29
CA GLU A 223 21.21 -33.59 -31.25
C GLU A 223 21.51 -33.14 -29.79
N GLY A 224 21.25 -33.99 -28.79
CA GLY A 224 21.48 -33.70 -27.38
C GLY A 224 20.41 -32.79 -26.76
N LYS A 225 19.29 -32.53 -27.44
CA LYS A 225 18.20 -31.68 -26.93
C LYS A 225 17.04 -32.53 -26.42
N LEU A 226 16.49 -32.14 -25.26
CA LEU A 226 15.26 -32.72 -24.73
C LEU A 226 14.08 -32.36 -25.64
N ALA A 227 13.37 -33.35 -26.14
CA ALA A 227 12.16 -33.20 -26.96
C ALA A 227 11.02 -34.03 -26.38
N LEU A 228 9.79 -33.55 -26.54
CA LEU A 228 8.60 -34.27 -26.10
C LEU A 228 8.56 -35.67 -26.78
N SER A 229 8.40 -36.70 -26.01
CA SER A 229 8.47 -38.10 -26.47
C SER A 229 7.37 -38.50 -27.48
N GLY A 230 6.39 -37.63 -27.73
CA GLY A 230 5.32 -37.83 -28.74
C GLY A 230 4.34 -38.97 -28.46
N LYS A 231 4.63 -39.86 -27.50
CA LYS A 231 3.88 -41.10 -27.30
C LYS A 231 2.96 -41.13 -26.05
N GLU A 232 3.23 -40.33 -25.01
CA GLU A 232 2.55 -40.52 -23.73
C GLU A 232 2.31 -39.20 -22.95
N SER A 233 1.53 -38.29 -23.50
CA SER A 233 0.92 -37.24 -22.65
C SER A 233 -0.34 -37.76 -22.01
N LEU A 234 -0.51 -37.61 -20.67
CA LEU A 234 -1.65 -38.12 -19.90
C LEU A 234 -2.38 -36.95 -19.17
N GLY A 235 -3.65 -37.18 -18.86
CA GLY A 235 -4.48 -36.24 -18.12
C GLY A 235 -4.69 -34.92 -18.87
N LEU A 236 -4.46 -33.79 -18.19
CA LEU A 236 -4.59 -32.41 -18.76
C LEU A 236 -3.69 -32.24 -19.98
N MET A 237 -2.50 -32.81 -19.98
CA MET A 237 -1.54 -32.67 -21.06
C MET A 237 -2.03 -33.30 -22.36
N ARG A 238 -2.96 -34.26 -22.29
CA ARG A 238 -3.65 -34.86 -23.45
C ARG A 238 -4.95 -34.13 -23.82
N ALA A 239 -5.53 -33.40 -22.87
CA ALA A 239 -6.87 -32.81 -23.04
C ALA A 239 -6.89 -31.61 -24.02
N SER A 240 -5.78 -30.83 -24.11
CA SER A 240 -5.70 -29.61 -24.92
C SER A 240 -4.26 -29.34 -25.36
N GLU A 241 -4.11 -28.77 -26.56
CA GLU A 241 -2.82 -28.32 -27.11
C GLU A 241 -2.16 -27.21 -26.27
N GLU A 242 -2.96 -26.38 -25.58
CA GLU A 242 -2.49 -25.34 -24.68
C GLU A 242 -1.59 -25.89 -23.57
N TYR A 243 -1.90 -27.10 -23.06
CA TYR A 243 -1.09 -27.78 -22.05
C TYR A 243 0.11 -28.51 -22.65
N GLN A 244 0.03 -28.96 -23.90
CA GLN A 244 1.10 -29.73 -24.55
C GLN A 244 2.33 -28.91 -24.87
N ASN A 245 2.16 -27.63 -25.20
CA ASN A 245 3.22 -26.75 -25.69
C ASN A 245 4.02 -26.05 -24.54
N SER A 246 3.76 -26.39 -23.31
CA SER A 246 4.48 -25.80 -22.17
C SER A 246 5.82 -26.49 -21.96
N SER A 247 6.92 -25.79 -22.21
CA SER A 247 8.25 -26.25 -21.85
C SER A 247 8.62 -25.74 -20.45
N ILE A 248 8.66 -26.63 -19.48
CA ILE A 248 9.29 -26.34 -18.18
C ILE A 248 10.69 -26.94 -18.28
N SER A 249 11.72 -26.10 -18.34
CA SER A 249 13.09 -26.53 -18.18
C SER A 249 13.59 -26.13 -16.79
N SER A 250 14.12 -27.07 -16.05
CA SER A 250 14.86 -26.80 -14.83
C SER A 250 16.35 -26.87 -15.13
N GLU A 251 17.08 -25.79 -14.80
CA GLU A 251 18.54 -25.79 -14.79
C GLU A 251 19.13 -26.62 -13.64
N SER A 252 18.27 -27.18 -12.77
CA SER A 252 18.70 -28.02 -11.64
C SER A 252 19.39 -29.28 -12.14
N LEU A 253 20.54 -29.57 -11.59
CA LEU A 253 21.31 -30.83 -11.79
C LEU A 253 20.76 -31.96 -10.94
N ASN A 254 19.75 -31.75 -10.11
CA ASN A 254 19.18 -32.77 -9.25
C ASN A 254 18.30 -33.74 -10.06
N SER A 255 18.35 -35.03 -9.73
CA SER A 255 17.49 -36.06 -10.33
C SER A 255 16.00 -35.89 -9.98
N LEU A 256 15.68 -35.18 -8.90
CA LEU A 256 14.32 -34.82 -8.49
C LEU A 256 14.26 -33.32 -8.19
N TYR A 257 13.24 -32.64 -8.73
CA TYR A 257 12.98 -31.24 -8.45
C TYR A 257 11.48 -30.93 -8.40
N ILE A 258 11.13 -29.86 -7.71
CA ILE A 258 9.75 -29.40 -7.55
C ILE A 258 9.70 -27.93 -7.93
N LEU A 259 8.88 -27.60 -8.93
CA LEU A 259 8.72 -26.23 -9.44
C LEU A 259 7.24 -25.88 -9.56
N ARG A 260 6.94 -24.62 -9.49
CA ARG A 260 5.62 -24.10 -9.85
C ARG A 260 5.57 -23.90 -11.38
N SER A 261 4.56 -24.49 -12.02
CA SER A 261 4.40 -24.39 -13.46
C SER A 261 3.57 -23.17 -13.86
N ASP A 262 3.74 -22.70 -15.09
CA ASP A 262 2.95 -21.62 -15.69
C ASP A 262 1.52 -22.02 -16.05
N LEU A 263 1.19 -23.29 -15.88
CA LEU A 263 -0.07 -23.91 -16.26
C LEU A 263 -1.09 -23.81 -15.14
N ILE A 264 -2.25 -23.26 -15.46
CA ILE A 264 -3.38 -23.19 -14.52
C ILE A 264 -4.23 -24.42 -14.70
N SER A 265 -4.51 -25.16 -13.62
CA SER A 265 -5.47 -26.26 -13.64
C SER A 265 -6.89 -25.75 -13.85
N ILE A 266 -7.65 -26.41 -14.73
CA ILE A 266 -9.11 -26.28 -14.85
C ILE A 266 -9.87 -27.44 -14.20
N VAL A 267 -9.13 -28.37 -13.60
CA VAL A 267 -9.67 -29.53 -12.88
C VAL A 267 -9.41 -29.35 -11.39
N HIS A 268 -10.41 -29.64 -10.55
CA HIS A 268 -10.42 -29.51 -9.10
C HIS A 268 -10.37 -28.04 -8.64
N ARG A 269 -9.20 -27.42 -8.54
CA ARG A 269 -9.01 -26.00 -8.16
C ARG A 269 -8.33 -25.23 -9.30
N ARG A 270 -8.84 -24.05 -9.61
CA ARG A 270 -8.24 -23.19 -10.63
C ARG A 270 -7.07 -22.42 -10.05
N THR A 271 -5.91 -23.01 -10.09
CA THR A 271 -4.64 -22.44 -9.60
C THR A 271 -3.47 -22.96 -10.42
N TYR A 272 -2.31 -22.31 -10.33
CA TYR A 272 -1.10 -22.80 -10.95
C TYR A 272 -0.71 -24.17 -10.40
N MET A 273 -0.39 -25.12 -11.30
CA MET A 273 0.00 -26.47 -10.91
C MET A 273 1.47 -26.51 -10.47
N ASN A 274 1.78 -27.46 -9.59
CA ASN A 274 3.16 -27.85 -9.35
C ASN A 274 3.60 -28.86 -10.41
N CYS A 275 4.87 -28.76 -10.80
CA CYS A 275 5.56 -29.73 -11.62
C CYS A 275 6.61 -30.45 -10.77
N ILE A 276 6.48 -31.75 -10.67
CA ILE A 276 7.47 -32.62 -10.07
C ILE A 276 8.23 -33.28 -11.21
N GLY A 277 9.49 -32.87 -11.38
CA GLY A 277 10.37 -33.33 -12.43
C GLY A 277 11.31 -34.42 -11.93
N VAL A 278 11.41 -35.53 -12.68
CA VAL A 278 12.36 -36.61 -12.42
C VAL A 278 13.27 -36.76 -13.63
N LYS A 279 14.59 -36.64 -13.43
CA LYS A 279 15.63 -36.74 -14.45
C LYS A 279 16.36 -38.09 -14.33
N GLU A 280 16.61 -38.67 -15.47
CA GLU A 280 17.51 -39.82 -15.60
C GLU A 280 18.77 -39.40 -16.34
N PHE A 281 19.92 -39.79 -15.83
CA PHE A 281 21.24 -39.39 -16.37
C PHE A 281 21.93 -40.67 -16.93
N ASN A 282 22.75 -40.44 -17.98
CA ASN A 282 23.69 -41.45 -18.44
C ASN A 282 24.95 -41.50 -17.53
N ASP A 283 25.86 -42.42 -17.80
CA ASP A 283 27.13 -42.52 -17.07
C ASP A 283 28.05 -41.32 -17.23
N GLN A 284 27.78 -40.43 -18.20
CA GLN A 284 28.53 -39.20 -18.46
C GLN A 284 27.93 -37.96 -17.72
N GLY A 285 26.77 -38.13 -17.08
CA GLY A 285 26.08 -37.09 -16.36
C GLY A 285 25.12 -36.24 -17.24
N ASP A 286 24.87 -36.66 -18.49
CA ASP A 286 23.89 -36.01 -19.36
C ASP A 286 22.48 -36.51 -19.12
N VAL A 287 21.48 -35.63 -19.21
CA VAL A 287 20.07 -36.02 -19.07
C VAL A 287 19.62 -36.79 -20.31
N ILE A 288 19.22 -38.01 -20.14
CA ILE A 288 18.68 -38.85 -21.22
C ILE A 288 17.16 -38.90 -21.28
N ARG A 289 16.51 -38.68 -20.13
CA ARG A 289 15.05 -38.69 -19.98
C ARG A 289 14.64 -37.77 -18.86
N GLU A 290 13.54 -37.07 -19.05
CA GLU A 290 12.93 -36.21 -18.04
C GLU A 290 11.41 -36.37 -18.03
N GLN A 291 10.84 -36.65 -16.85
CA GLN A 291 9.42 -36.88 -16.66
C GLN A 291 8.83 -35.81 -15.76
N HIS A 292 7.72 -35.23 -16.22
CA HIS A 292 7.01 -34.15 -15.52
C HIS A 292 5.65 -34.67 -15.05
N PHE A 293 5.41 -34.59 -13.74
CA PHE A 293 4.13 -34.85 -13.11
C PHE A 293 3.52 -33.51 -12.64
N PHE A 294 2.40 -33.15 -13.25
CA PHE A 294 1.68 -31.91 -12.93
C PHE A 294 0.53 -32.18 -11.99
N GLY A 295 0.35 -31.35 -10.98
CA GLY A 295 -0.75 -31.51 -10.04
C GLY A 295 -0.75 -30.51 -8.91
N LEU A 296 -1.49 -30.84 -7.84
CA LEU A 296 -1.70 -29.98 -6.67
C LEU A 296 -1.52 -30.78 -5.40
N PHE A 297 -0.87 -30.21 -4.39
CA PHE A 297 -0.85 -30.80 -3.05
C PHE A 297 -2.26 -30.80 -2.47
N THR A 298 -2.61 -31.89 -1.76
CA THR A 298 -3.92 -32.05 -1.13
C THR A 298 -4.00 -31.26 0.18
N SER A 299 -5.22 -31.01 0.66
CA SER A 299 -5.42 -30.44 2.00
C SER A 299 -4.88 -31.34 3.11
N ILE A 300 -4.78 -32.64 2.88
CA ILE A 300 -4.16 -33.57 3.82
C ILE A 300 -2.66 -33.32 3.93
N ALA A 301 -1.97 -33.13 2.81
CA ALA A 301 -0.55 -32.78 2.79
C ALA A 301 -0.29 -31.42 3.50
N GLU A 302 -1.17 -30.43 3.29
CA GLU A 302 -1.03 -29.08 3.89
C GLU A 302 -1.16 -29.05 5.42
N VAL A 303 -1.86 -29.99 6.02
CA VAL A 303 -2.04 -30.06 7.49
C VAL A 303 -1.18 -31.11 8.17
N GLN A 304 -0.41 -31.88 7.40
CA GLN A 304 0.45 -32.93 7.91
C GLN A 304 1.63 -32.36 8.70
N ASP A 305 2.10 -33.05 9.76
CA ASP A 305 3.31 -32.62 10.49
C ASP A 305 4.52 -32.61 9.55
N ILE A 306 5.12 -31.44 9.38
CA ILE A 306 6.25 -31.17 8.47
C ILE A 306 7.46 -32.06 8.74
N ARG A 307 7.61 -32.58 9.97
CA ARG A 307 8.69 -33.51 10.37
C ARG A 307 8.48 -34.92 9.83
N THR A 308 7.30 -35.22 9.26
CA THR A 308 6.95 -36.51 8.66
C THR A 308 6.95 -36.47 7.13
N ILE A 309 7.01 -35.26 6.53
CA ILE A 309 6.99 -35.10 5.08
C ILE A 309 8.41 -35.34 4.52
N PRO A 310 8.62 -36.31 3.62
CA PRO A 310 9.92 -36.54 3.00
C PRO A 310 10.49 -35.31 2.34
N LEU A 311 11.81 -35.12 2.36
CA LEU A 311 12.57 -33.91 1.94
C LEU A 311 12.37 -32.72 2.85
N ILE A 312 11.14 -32.42 3.30
CA ILE A 312 10.88 -31.29 4.24
C ILE A 312 11.45 -31.61 5.62
N LYS A 313 11.31 -32.84 6.10
CA LYS A 313 11.87 -33.29 7.41
C LYS A 313 13.36 -32.99 7.55
N ASP A 314 14.12 -33.15 6.44
CA ASP A 314 15.56 -32.92 6.42
C ASP A 314 15.87 -31.40 6.49
N LYS A 315 15.12 -30.58 5.75
CA LYS A 315 15.18 -29.11 5.84
C LYS A 315 14.85 -28.61 7.26
N VAL A 316 13.76 -29.13 7.85
CA VAL A 316 13.37 -28.77 9.23
C VAL A 316 14.48 -29.12 10.21
N THR A 317 15.07 -30.30 10.10
CA THR A 317 16.19 -30.72 10.96
C THR A 317 17.41 -29.80 10.82
N THR A 318 17.71 -29.37 9.60
CA THR A 318 18.80 -28.41 9.32
C THR A 318 18.51 -27.03 9.93
N ILE A 319 17.26 -26.56 9.79
CA ILE A 319 16.82 -25.26 10.34
C ILE A 319 16.85 -25.29 11.88
N GLU A 320 16.38 -26.39 12.52
CA GLU A 320 16.45 -26.57 13.98
C GLU A 320 17.91 -26.52 14.50
N LYS A 321 18.84 -27.23 13.82
CA LYS A 321 20.27 -27.19 14.15
C LYS A 321 20.85 -25.80 14.01
N LYS A 322 20.51 -25.07 12.94
CA LYS A 322 20.95 -23.70 12.70
C LYS A 322 20.41 -22.71 13.74
N ALA A 323 19.18 -22.91 14.19
CA ALA A 323 18.54 -22.09 15.23
C ALA A 323 19.21 -22.26 16.61
N GLY A 324 19.79 -23.42 16.89
CA GLY A 324 20.49 -23.70 18.17
C GLY A 324 19.57 -23.67 19.40
N PHE A 325 18.26 -23.76 19.23
CA PHE A 325 17.33 -23.78 20.35
C PHE A 325 17.33 -25.13 21.08
N VAL A 326 16.99 -25.10 22.36
CA VAL A 326 16.86 -26.32 23.16
C VAL A 326 15.72 -27.19 22.55
N PRO A 327 15.98 -28.45 22.14
CA PRO A 327 14.96 -29.33 21.58
C PRO A 327 13.75 -29.46 22.51
N GLY A 328 12.54 -29.26 21.98
CA GLY A 328 11.29 -29.27 22.75
C GLY A 328 11.07 -28.04 23.65
N GLY A 329 12.00 -27.10 23.71
CA GLY A 329 11.85 -25.82 24.39
C GLY A 329 10.84 -24.88 23.70
N HIS A 330 10.46 -23.80 24.36
CA HIS A 330 9.47 -22.83 23.87
C HIS A 330 9.84 -22.28 22.47
N ASN A 331 11.06 -21.80 22.30
CA ASN A 331 11.51 -21.22 21.02
C ASN A 331 11.60 -22.28 19.90
N ASN A 332 11.94 -23.52 20.23
CA ASN A 332 11.94 -24.61 19.24
C ASN A 332 10.50 -24.95 18.80
N LYS A 333 9.56 -25.05 19.74
CA LYS A 333 8.15 -25.25 19.41
C LYS A 333 7.58 -24.11 18.57
N ALA A 334 7.91 -22.88 18.91
CA ALA A 334 7.53 -21.69 18.17
C ALA A 334 8.07 -21.72 16.73
N LEU A 335 9.33 -22.07 16.53
CA LEU A 335 9.93 -22.24 15.21
C LEU A 335 9.19 -23.29 14.37
N ILE A 336 8.88 -24.45 14.96
CA ILE A 336 8.13 -25.52 14.28
C ILE A 336 6.70 -25.06 13.94
N SER A 337 6.02 -24.37 14.85
CA SER A 337 4.68 -23.81 14.61
C SER A 337 4.67 -22.81 13.45
N ILE A 338 5.69 -21.96 13.36
CA ILE A 338 5.84 -21.02 12.24
C ILE A 338 6.07 -21.80 10.93
N LEU A 339 6.99 -22.76 10.90
CA LEU A 339 7.25 -23.58 9.72
C LEU A 339 6.00 -24.36 9.28
N GLN A 340 5.20 -24.87 10.23
CA GLN A 340 3.93 -25.56 9.94
C GLN A 340 2.89 -24.65 9.26
N ALA A 341 2.99 -23.34 9.43
CA ALA A 341 2.10 -22.37 8.79
C ALA A 341 2.46 -22.05 7.33
N PHE A 342 3.58 -22.58 6.81
CA PHE A 342 3.93 -22.46 5.40
C PHE A 342 3.22 -23.55 4.58
N SER A 343 2.87 -23.22 3.33
CA SER A 343 2.33 -24.23 2.41
C SER A 343 3.40 -25.25 2.00
N CYS A 344 2.97 -26.46 1.62
CA CYS A 344 3.88 -27.46 1.08
C CYS A 344 4.70 -26.94 -0.10
N ASP A 345 4.07 -26.20 -1.01
CA ASP A 345 4.74 -25.54 -2.13
C ASP A 345 5.92 -24.71 -1.71
N GLU A 346 5.72 -23.90 -0.68
CA GLU A 346 6.72 -22.97 -0.18
C GLU A 346 7.85 -23.70 0.53
N LEU A 347 7.53 -24.70 1.34
CA LEU A 347 8.53 -25.51 2.03
C LEU A 347 9.40 -26.31 1.05
N PHE A 348 8.83 -26.82 -0.04
CA PHE A 348 9.60 -27.55 -1.06
C PHE A 348 10.50 -26.62 -1.89
N GLN A 349 10.00 -25.45 -2.29
CA GLN A 349 10.69 -24.55 -3.21
C GLN A 349 11.68 -23.59 -2.53
N SER A 350 11.51 -23.29 -1.24
CA SER A 350 12.44 -22.45 -0.48
C SER A 350 13.65 -23.24 0.00
N ASN A 351 14.80 -22.58 0.08
CA ASN A 351 15.97 -23.17 0.73
C ASN A 351 15.93 -22.98 2.27
N GLU A 352 16.82 -23.65 2.99
CA GLU A 352 16.87 -23.66 4.45
C GLU A 352 17.20 -22.28 5.02
N ASP A 353 18.06 -21.50 4.34
CA ASP A 353 18.47 -20.16 4.79
C ASP A 353 17.32 -19.18 4.70
N GLU A 354 16.58 -19.16 3.59
CA GLU A 354 15.40 -18.34 3.41
C GLU A 354 14.29 -18.64 4.42
N LEU A 355 14.02 -19.93 4.67
CA LEU A 355 13.05 -20.34 5.68
C LEU A 355 13.47 -19.93 7.09
N PHE A 356 14.75 -20.14 7.43
CA PHE A 356 15.32 -19.74 8.71
C PHE A 356 15.22 -18.25 8.95
N GLU A 357 15.63 -17.43 7.98
CA GLU A 357 15.55 -15.97 8.05
C GLU A 357 14.10 -15.48 8.23
N THR A 358 13.18 -16.06 7.47
CA THR A 358 11.76 -15.71 7.60
C THR A 358 11.21 -16.08 8.97
N CYS A 359 11.51 -17.28 9.47
CA CYS A 359 11.05 -17.74 10.79
C CYS A 359 11.62 -16.87 11.91
N THR A 360 12.91 -16.58 11.89
CA THR A 360 13.55 -15.72 12.90
C THR A 360 13.02 -14.29 12.88
N SER A 361 12.72 -13.76 11.69
CA SER A 361 12.06 -12.47 11.54
C SER A 361 10.64 -12.49 12.14
N ILE A 362 9.86 -13.56 11.91
CA ILE A 362 8.52 -13.73 12.53
C ILE A 362 8.63 -13.77 14.05
N MET A 363 9.57 -14.55 14.59
CA MET A 363 9.80 -14.63 16.04
C MET A 363 10.16 -13.27 16.64
N SER A 364 10.95 -12.46 15.92
CA SER A 364 11.31 -11.10 16.37
C SER A 364 10.11 -10.15 16.43
N LEU A 365 9.06 -10.40 15.65
CA LEU A 365 7.82 -9.63 15.66
C LEU A 365 6.90 -9.96 16.84
N ALA A 366 7.18 -11.00 17.62
CA ALA A 366 6.42 -11.38 18.82
C ALA A 366 6.28 -10.24 19.83
N ILE A 367 7.35 -9.45 20.00
CA ILE A 367 7.38 -8.32 20.96
C ILE A 367 6.58 -7.14 20.41
N ARG A 368 6.56 -6.97 19.09
CA ARG A 368 5.92 -5.84 18.44
C ARG A 368 5.39 -6.21 17.06
N PRO A 369 4.14 -6.72 16.99
CA PRO A 369 3.52 -7.10 15.72
C PRO A 369 3.39 -5.89 14.79
N ARG A 370 3.99 -5.98 13.61
CA ARG A 370 3.94 -4.96 12.55
C ARG A 370 3.84 -5.64 11.19
N VAL A 371 3.46 -4.87 10.17
CA VAL A 371 3.47 -5.36 8.80
C VAL A 371 4.91 -5.64 8.37
N LYS A 372 5.14 -6.83 7.81
CA LYS A 372 6.42 -7.26 7.24
C LYS A 372 6.20 -7.93 5.90
N LEU A 373 7.07 -7.64 4.93
CA LEU A 373 7.02 -8.21 3.59
C LEU A 373 8.26 -9.04 3.31
N PHE A 374 8.05 -10.26 2.79
CA PHE A 374 9.10 -11.09 2.20
C PHE A 374 8.77 -11.32 0.73
N LEU A 375 9.72 -11.04 -0.15
CA LEU A 375 9.61 -11.29 -1.58
C LEU A 375 10.66 -12.31 -2.01
N ARG A 376 10.22 -13.31 -2.77
CA ARG A 376 11.11 -14.36 -3.32
C ARG A 376 10.80 -14.56 -4.78
N LYS A 377 11.84 -14.68 -5.60
CA LYS A 377 11.71 -15.04 -7.00
C LYS A 377 11.72 -16.56 -7.15
N LEU A 378 10.69 -17.11 -7.75
CA LEU A 378 10.52 -18.54 -8.02
C LEU A 378 10.29 -18.74 -9.52
N GLY A 379 11.37 -18.81 -10.32
CA GLY A 379 11.26 -18.85 -11.78
C GLY A 379 10.53 -17.64 -12.36
N ASN A 380 9.38 -17.89 -13.00
CA ASN A 380 8.50 -16.85 -13.56
C ASN A 380 7.51 -16.26 -12.53
N PHE A 381 7.65 -16.59 -11.26
CA PHE A 381 6.77 -16.13 -10.20
C PHE A 381 7.54 -15.34 -9.13
N ILE A 382 6.82 -14.46 -8.45
CA ILE A 382 7.25 -13.83 -7.21
C ILE A 382 6.33 -14.33 -6.10
N SER A 383 6.90 -14.98 -5.09
CA SER A 383 6.20 -15.32 -3.85
C SER A 383 6.30 -14.15 -2.90
N CYS A 384 5.16 -13.61 -2.48
CA CYS A 384 5.02 -12.49 -1.56
C CYS A 384 4.38 -13.00 -0.27
N ILE A 385 5.11 -13.00 0.84
CA ILE A 385 4.56 -13.28 2.16
C ILE A 385 4.41 -11.95 2.90
N VAL A 386 3.18 -11.59 3.24
CA VAL A 386 2.86 -10.40 4.02
C VAL A 386 2.37 -10.83 5.39
N LEU A 387 3.07 -10.41 6.44
CA LEU A 387 2.63 -10.55 7.82
C LEU A 387 1.82 -9.33 8.20
N ILE A 388 0.64 -9.55 8.78
CA ILE A 388 -0.31 -8.50 9.13
C ILE A 388 -0.77 -8.75 10.57
N PRO A 389 -0.64 -7.79 11.50
CA PRO A 389 -1.24 -7.91 12.82
C PRO A 389 -2.76 -8.19 12.72
N MET A 390 -3.26 -9.18 13.46
CA MET A 390 -4.65 -9.66 13.38
C MET A 390 -5.69 -8.54 13.57
N ARG A 391 -5.37 -7.54 14.40
CA ARG A 391 -6.24 -6.36 14.64
C ARG A 391 -6.57 -5.57 13.36
N TYR A 392 -5.77 -5.70 12.31
CA TYR A 392 -5.99 -5.04 11.02
C TYR A 392 -6.52 -5.97 9.93
N ALA A 393 -6.53 -7.28 10.17
CA ALA A 393 -6.90 -8.28 9.18
C ALA A 393 -8.35 -8.13 8.73
N SER A 394 -8.57 -7.96 7.43
CA SER A 394 -9.88 -7.95 6.80
C SER A 394 -9.79 -8.40 5.35
N ALA A 395 -10.86 -8.98 4.82
CA ALA A 395 -10.91 -9.40 3.42
C ALA A 395 -10.62 -8.23 2.45
N ARG A 396 -11.16 -7.04 2.75
CA ARG A 396 -10.92 -5.83 1.94
C ARG A 396 -9.44 -5.43 1.92
N LEU A 397 -8.74 -5.52 3.06
CA LEU A 397 -7.32 -5.22 3.15
C LEU A 397 -6.49 -6.22 2.33
N MET A 398 -6.80 -7.51 2.40
CA MET A 398 -6.10 -8.54 1.63
C MET A 398 -6.15 -8.27 0.12
N PHE A 399 -7.32 -7.88 -0.41
CA PHE A 399 -7.44 -7.50 -1.83
C PHE A 399 -6.63 -6.25 -2.17
N LYS A 400 -6.63 -5.23 -1.31
CA LYS A 400 -5.81 -4.02 -1.52
C LYS A 400 -4.31 -4.33 -1.51
N ILE A 401 -3.86 -5.18 -0.59
CA ILE A 401 -2.45 -5.62 -0.52
C ILE A 401 -2.07 -6.34 -1.81
N ARG A 402 -2.89 -7.29 -2.28
CA ARG A 402 -2.68 -8.00 -3.54
C ARG A 402 -2.53 -7.02 -4.71
N ASP A 403 -3.43 -6.04 -4.81
CA ASP A 403 -3.44 -5.09 -5.92
C ASP A 403 -2.19 -4.20 -5.89
N ILE A 404 -1.77 -3.72 -4.71
CA ILE A 404 -0.51 -2.98 -4.54
C ILE A 404 0.69 -3.83 -4.95
N LEU A 405 0.77 -5.08 -4.48
CA LEU A 405 1.87 -5.98 -4.83
C LEU A 405 1.94 -6.21 -6.34
N LYS A 406 0.78 -6.38 -7.00
CA LYS A 406 0.67 -6.53 -8.45
C LYS A 406 1.18 -5.31 -9.19
N ASP A 407 0.76 -4.10 -8.77
CA ASP A 407 1.15 -2.85 -9.42
C ASP A 407 2.66 -2.59 -9.24
N GLU A 408 3.18 -2.79 -8.03
CA GLU A 408 4.60 -2.53 -7.72
C GLU A 408 5.56 -3.52 -8.42
N THR A 409 5.12 -4.75 -8.67
CA THR A 409 5.94 -5.76 -9.34
C THR A 409 5.68 -5.84 -10.84
N SER A 410 4.78 -5.03 -11.40
CA SER A 410 4.35 -5.07 -12.80
C SER A 410 3.88 -6.48 -13.22
N ALA A 411 3.24 -7.21 -12.31
CA ALA A 411 2.80 -8.58 -12.54
C ALA A 411 1.56 -8.63 -13.43
N GLY A 412 1.54 -9.56 -14.38
CA GLY A 412 0.41 -9.75 -15.29
C GLY A 412 -0.82 -10.35 -14.60
N SER A 413 -0.63 -11.25 -13.64
CA SER A 413 -1.68 -11.90 -12.86
C SER A 413 -1.25 -12.12 -11.42
N SER A 414 -2.22 -12.19 -10.52
CA SER A 414 -1.99 -12.39 -9.08
C SER A 414 -3.05 -13.31 -8.50
N ASP A 415 -2.61 -14.26 -7.66
CA ASP A 415 -3.49 -15.13 -6.89
C ASP A 415 -3.17 -15.01 -5.41
N ILE A 416 -4.22 -14.87 -4.57
CA ILE A 416 -4.08 -15.06 -3.12
C ILE A 416 -4.06 -16.55 -2.89
N TYR A 417 -2.91 -17.09 -2.50
CA TYR A 417 -2.71 -18.51 -2.39
C TYR A 417 -3.19 -19.06 -1.06
N ASN A 418 -2.86 -18.40 0.04
CA ASN A 418 -3.21 -18.89 1.37
C ASN A 418 -3.28 -17.77 2.42
N ASN A 419 -4.22 -17.90 3.35
CA ASN A 419 -4.32 -17.06 4.54
C ASN A 419 -4.16 -17.98 5.76
N HIS A 420 -3.08 -17.83 6.49
CA HIS A 420 -2.86 -18.59 7.73
C HIS A 420 -2.77 -17.64 8.93
N ILE A 421 -3.39 -18.03 10.04
CA ILE A 421 -3.28 -17.31 11.30
C ILE A 421 -2.15 -17.93 12.10
N ILE A 422 -1.16 -17.14 12.46
CA ILE A 422 -0.09 -17.52 13.36
C ILE A 422 -0.50 -17.07 14.77
N ASN A 423 -1.27 -17.91 15.45
CA ASN A 423 -1.94 -17.58 16.71
C ASN A 423 -0.98 -17.14 17.83
N GLU A 424 0.22 -17.70 17.90
CA GLU A 424 1.20 -17.41 18.94
C GLU A 424 1.73 -15.97 18.89
N TYR A 425 1.60 -15.30 17.75
CA TYR A 425 2.15 -13.96 17.52
C TYR A 425 1.09 -12.92 17.15
N ASP A 426 -0.18 -13.27 17.20
CA ASP A 426 -1.29 -12.39 16.76
C ASP A 426 -1.09 -11.83 15.34
N LEU A 427 -0.52 -12.65 14.46
CA LEU A 427 -0.20 -12.33 13.08
C LEU A 427 -1.04 -13.17 12.10
N MET A 428 -1.50 -12.54 11.04
CA MET A 428 -2.00 -13.21 9.86
C MET A 428 -0.90 -13.23 8.79
N LYS A 429 -0.60 -14.42 8.25
CA LYS A 429 0.26 -14.60 7.09
C LYS A 429 -0.62 -14.59 5.82
N LEU A 430 -0.44 -13.62 4.95
CA LEU A 430 -1.03 -13.55 3.63
C LEU A 430 0.03 -13.96 2.60
N HIS A 431 -0.20 -15.05 1.88
CA HIS A 431 0.66 -15.51 0.79
C HIS A 431 0.03 -15.14 -0.56
N VAL A 432 0.70 -14.30 -1.33
CA VAL A 432 0.30 -13.86 -2.66
C VAL A 432 1.36 -14.31 -3.66
N VAL A 433 0.94 -14.99 -4.72
CA VAL A 433 1.84 -15.41 -5.81
C VAL A 433 1.53 -14.58 -7.05
N LEU A 434 2.55 -13.95 -7.59
CA LEU A 434 2.49 -13.06 -8.74
C LEU A 434 3.22 -13.69 -9.92
N LYS A 435 2.62 -13.65 -11.12
CA LYS A 435 3.28 -14.07 -12.36
C LYS A 435 3.95 -12.87 -13.01
N ALA A 436 5.29 -12.86 -13.03
CA ALA A 436 6.08 -11.76 -13.59
C ALA A 436 7.26 -12.31 -14.39
N LYS A 437 7.28 -12.07 -15.71
CA LYS A 437 8.29 -12.62 -16.62
C LYS A 437 9.71 -12.07 -16.42
N ASN A 438 9.90 -10.86 -15.88
CA ASN A 438 11.19 -10.16 -15.81
C ASN A 438 11.43 -9.47 -14.45
N ALA A 439 10.98 -10.04 -13.35
CA ALA A 439 11.12 -9.38 -12.05
C ALA A 439 12.55 -9.55 -11.50
N SER A 440 13.35 -8.50 -11.57
CA SER A 440 14.47 -8.30 -10.65
C SER A 440 13.95 -7.53 -9.44
N VAL A 441 13.66 -8.22 -8.35
CA VAL A 441 13.31 -7.56 -7.10
C VAL A 441 14.62 -7.21 -6.39
N LEU A 442 14.90 -5.92 -6.26
CA LEU A 442 16.08 -5.43 -5.53
C LEU A 442 15.68 -5.19 -4.06
N ASP A 443 16.60 -5.40 -3.13
CA ASP A 443 16.33 -5.30 -1.69
C ASP A 443 15.74 -3.95 -1.26
N TYR A 444 16.12 -2.85 -1.92
CA TYR A 444 15.56 -1.52 -1.63
C TYR A 444 14.09 -1.38 -2.06
N GLU A 445 13.62 -2.15 -3.06
CA GLU A 445 12.22 -2.14 -3.49
C GLU A 445 11.34 -2.82 -2.45
N VAL A 446 11.83 -3.84 -1.76
CA VAL A 446 11.11 -4.51 -0.67
C VAL A 446 10.74 -3.52 0.43
N LEU A 447 11.67 -2.70 0.89
CA LEU A 447 11.42 -1.68 1.91
C LEU A 447 10.40 -0.63 1.46
N ARG A 448 10.47 -0.20 0.20
CA ARG A 448 9.52 0.76 -0.37
C ARG A 448 8.10 0.19 -0.41
N ILE A 449 7.96 -1.04 -0.86
CA ILE A 449 6.67 -1.74 -0.92
C ILE A 449 6.15 -1.99 0.51
N GLU A 450 6.99 -2.45 1.43
CA GLU A 450 6.63 -2.67 2.84
C GLU A 450 6.07 -1.39 3.46
N ASN A 451 6.69 -0.23 3.23
CA ASN A 451 6.19 1.05 3.72
C ASN A 451 4.81 1.42 3.15
N LYS A 452 4.58 1.15 1.85
CA LYS A 452 3.24 1.34 1.26
C LYS A 452 2.19 0.43 1.91
N LEU A 453 2.54 -0.83 2.18
CA LEU A 453 1.65 -1.77 2.86
C LEU A 453 1.35 -1.34 4.30
N ARG A 454 2.34 -0.81 5.02
CA ARG A 454 2.15 -0.25 6.37
C ARG A 454 1.17 0.92 6.34
N ASN A 455 1.31 1.83 5.39
CA ASN A 455 0.47 3.01 5.28
C ASN A 455 -1.01 2.70 5.09
N ILE A 456 -1.35 1.60 4.40
CA ILE A 456 -2.74 1.17 4.23
C ILE A 456 -3.28 0.28 5.35
N THR A 457 -2.39 -0.27 6.18
CA THR A 457 -2.71 -1.28 7.19
C THR A 457 -2.71 -0.71 8.59
N GLU A 458 -1.63 -0.06 8.99
CA GLU A 458 -1.43 0.43 10.35
C GLU A 458 -2.14 1.76 10.55
N LYS A 459 -2.76 1.97 11.71
CA LYS A 459 -3.34 3.26 12.06
C LYS A 459 -2.23 4.31 12.21
N TRP A 460 -2.61 5.56 11.98
CA TRP A 460 -1.68 6.69 12.10
C TRP A 460 -1.04 6.76 13.49
N GLU A 461 -1.83 6.55 14.53
CA GLU A 461 -1.37 6.57 15.92
C GLU A 461 -0.33 5.49 16.19
N ASP A 462 -0.55 4.26 15.70
CA ASP A 462 0.38 3.15 15.89
C ASP A 462 1.73 3.45 15.21
N ARG A 463 1.71 4.00 13.99
CA ARG A 463 2.91 4.41 13.24
C ARG A 463 3.63 5.57 13.95
N PHE A 464 2.87 6.51 14.53
CA PHE A 464 3.43 7.63 15.29
C PHE A 464 4.14 7.15 16.56
N ILE A 465 3.50 6.25 17.31
CA ILE A 465 4.06 5.61 18.49
C ILE A 465 5.35 4.87 18.15
N ASP A 466 5.38 4.16 17.03
CA ASP A 466 6.54 3.44 16.53
C ASP A 466 7.74 4.38 16.28
N ASN A 467 7.49 5.54 15.72
CA ASN A 467 8.52 6.56 15.52
C ASN A 467 9.06 7.13 16.85
N LEU A 468 8.21 7.29 17.85
CA LEU A 468 8.62 7.75 19.18
C LEU A 468 9.56 6.76 19.86
N TYR A 469 9.22 5.47 19.87
CA TYR A 469 10.05 4.43 20.50
C TYR A 469 11.44 4.27 19.86
N ASN A 470 11.55 4.47 18.55
CA ASN A 470 12.82 4.35 17.85
C ASN A 470 13.79 5.52 18.14
N THR A 471 13.30 6.63 18.72
CA THR A 471 14.07 7.89 18.80
C THR A 471 14.43 8.31 20.23
N PHE A 472 13.66 7.90 21.23
CA PHE A 472 13.87 8.34 22.61
C PHE A 472 14.21 7.19 23.56
N SER A 473 15.24 7.37 24.35
CA SER A 473 15.64 6.45 25.44
C SER A 473 14.76 6.57 26.69
N THR A 474 14.00 7.66 26.85
CA THR A 474 13.07 7.92 27.97
C THR A 474 11.69 8.28 27.41
N VAL A 475 10.92 7.24 27.08
CA VAL A 475 9.72 7.37 26.21
C VAL A 475 8.44 7.65 26.99
N GLU A 476 8.40 7.33 28.29
CA GLU A 476 7.13 7.21 29.02
C GLU A 476 6.37 8.54 29.15
N ASP A 477 7.03 9.63 29.54
CA ASP A 477 6.38 10.95 29.68
C ASP A 477 5.97 11.57 28.35
N VAL A 478 6.77 11.38 27.31
CA VAL A 478 6.50 11.90 25.95
C VAL A 478 5.37 11.10 25.31
N PHE A 479 5.37 9.79 25.48
CA PHE A 479 4.35 8.89 25.00
C PHE A 479 2.97 9.22 25.58
N ILE A 480 2.86 9.32 26.91
CA ILE A 480 1.61 9.66 27.60
C ILE A 480 1.05 11.00 27.09
N ARG A 481 1.92 11.97 26.82
CA ARG A 481 1.52 13.31 26.38
C ARG A 481 1.04 13.38 24.94
N TYR A 482 1.65 12.64 24.03
CA TYR A 482 1.43 12.82 22.59
C TYR A 482 0.67 11.68 21.91
N SER A 483 0.49 10.53 22.55
CA SER A 483 -0.13 9.34 21.94
C SER A 483 -1.49 9.61 21.31
N ASN A 484 -2.29 10.50 21.93
CA ASN A 484 -3.65 10.85 21.47
C ASN A 484 -3.82 12.38 21.25
N ALA A 485 -2.72 13.13 21.17
CA ALA A 485 -2.78 14.59 21.15
C ALA A 485 -3.18 15.17 19.78
N PHE A 486 -2.92 14.46 18.69
CA PHE A 486 -3.13 14.93 17.34
C PHE A 486 -4.55 14.59 16.85
N PRO A 487 -5.38 15.60 16.45
CA PRO A 487 -6.74 15.35 15.98
C PRO A 487 -6.76 14.62 14.63
N VAL A 488 -7.88 13.94 14.32
CA VAL A 488 -8.07 13.21 13.05
C VAL A 488 -7.82 14.09 11.83
N SER A 489 -8.25 15.35 11.87
CA SER A 489 -8.00 16.31 10.77
C SER A 489 -6.52 16.60 10.53
N TYR A 490 -5.67 16.51 11.57
CA TYR A 490 -4.21 16.58 11.40
C TYR A 490 -3.66 15.30 10.78
N GLN A 491 -4.12 14.14 11.27
CA GLN A 491 -3.67 12.83 10.81
C GLN A 491 -3.99 12.56 9.33
N GLU A 492 -5.08 13.16 8.81
CA GLU A 492 -5.47 13.08 7.41
C GLU A 492 -4.56 13.89 6.47
N ASN A 493 -3.88 14.91 7.00
CA ASN A 493 -3.07 15.84 6.21
C ASN A 493 -1.56 15.67 6.38
N PHE A 494 -1.12 14.99 7.45
CA PHE A 494 0.30 14.84 7.79
C PHE A 494 0.64 13.40 8.15
N GLU A 495 1.80 12.97 7.69
CA GLU A 495 2.34 11.67 8.06
C GLU A 495 2.88 11.66 9.51
N PRO A 496 2.98 10.49 10.18
CA PRO A 496 3.48 10.40 11.55
C PRO A 496 4.87 10.99 11.77
N HIS A 497 5.74 10.99 10.76
CA HIS A 497 7.06 11.60 10.86
C HIS A 497 7.00 13.14 10.93
N ASP A 498 6.00 13.77 10.29
CA ASP A 498 5.78 15.22 10.40
C ASP A 498 5.40 15.60 11.83
N ALA A 499 4.53 14.80 12.46
CA ALA A 499 4.14 15.00 13.85
C ALA A 499 5.34 14.91 14.81
N TYR A 500 6.31 14.05 14.51
CA TYR A 500 7.56 13.97 15.27
C TYR A 500 8.38 15.27 15.20
N TYR A 501 8.47 15.89 14.04
CA TYR A 501 9.13 17.20 13.91
C TYR A 501 8.33 18.32 14.57
N ASP A 502 7.01 18.30 14.41
CA ASP A 502 6.13 19.28 15.05
C ASP A 502 6.20 19.20 16.56
N MET A 503 6.33 17.99 17.12
CA MET A 503 6.50 17.78 18.57
C MET A 503 7.68 18.52 19.15
N LYS A 504 8.81 18.67 18.44
CA LYS A 504 9.96 19.46 18.90
C LYS A 504 9.59 20.92 19.07
N LYS A 505 8.83 21.50 18.14
CA LYS A 505 8.33 22.86 18.21
C LYS A 505 7.27 23.03 19.29
N LEU A 506 6.36 22.07 19.41
CA LEU A 506 5.34 22.04 20.46
C LEU A 506 5.96 22.04 21.86
N GLU A 507 7.06 21.29 22.09
CA GLU A 507 7.77 21.29 23.38
C GLU A 507 8.43 22.63 23.68
N ILE A 508 8.92 23.38 22.69
CA ILE A 508 9.46 24.73 22.89
C ILE A 508 8.32 25.69 23.28
N VAL A 509 7.20 25.65 22.54
CA VAL A 509 6.02 26.47 22.86
C VAL A 509 5.50 26.16 24.28
N ARG A 510 5.39 24.88 24.64
CA ARG A 510 4.93 24.42 25.94
C ARG A 510 5.82 24.92 27.09
N LYS A 511 7.15 24.84 26.91
CA LYS A 511 8.12 25.21 27.95
C LYS A 511 8.29 26.72 28.09
N LYS A 512 8.30 27.45 26.98
CA LYS A 512 8.61 28.87 26.96
C LYS A 512 7.37 29.77 26.88
N GLY A 513 6.20 29.26 26.50
CA GLY A 513 5.00 30.03 26.31
C GLY A 513 5.06 31.03 25.13
N VAL A 514 6.00 30.84 24.18
CA VAL A 514 6.21 31.68 23.02
C VAL A 514 5.81 30.97 21.75
N SER A 515 5.42 31.73 20.71
CA SER A 515 5.09 31.19 19.41
C SER A 515 6.36 30.77 18.67
N GLU A 516 6.29 29.63 17.98
CA GLU A 516 7.34 29.09 17.13
C GLU A 516 6.87 29.00 15.66
N VAL A 517 7.81 28.91 14.75
CA VAL A 517 7.56 28.90 13.32
C VAL A 517 8.44 27.83 12.64
N ASP A 518 7.92 27.21 11.59
CA ASP A 518 8.64 26.30 10.71
C ASP A 518 8.20 26.55 9.26
N LEU A 519 9.15 26.81 8.37
CA LEU A 519 8.91 27.05 6.94
C LEU A 519 9.61 25.95 6.12
N ARG A 520 8.89 25.26 5.25
CA ARG A 520 9.44 24.22 4.37
C ARG A 520 8.89 24.36 2.97
N LEU A 521 9.60 23.83 1.98
CA LEU A 521 9.03 23.61 0.66
C LEU A 521 7.99 22.48 0.72
N THR A 522 6.94 22.60 -0.09
CA THR A 522 6.00 21.50 -0.33
C THR A 522 6.70 20.36 -1.08
N CYS A 523 6.17 19.13 -0.98
CA CYS A 523 6.77 17.95 -1.62
C CYS A 523 6.89 18.07 -3.15
N ASP A 524 6.03 18.87 -3.78
CA ASP A 524 6.06 19.19 -5.21
C ASP A 524 7.04 20.31 -5.59
N ASN A 525 7.70 20.94 -4.60
CA ASN A 525 8.57 22.10 -4.74
C ASN A 525 7.90 23.32 -5.40
N LEU A 526 6.56 23.38 -5.46
CA LEU A 526 5.82 24.45 -6.10
C LEU A 526 5.50 25.60 -5.16
N ASN A 527 5.38 25.33 -3.87
CA ASN A 527 4.94 26.29 -2.85
C ASN A 527 5.75 26.11 -1.56
N TYR A 528 5.51 27.00 -0.58
CA TYR A 528 5.99 26.83 0.79
C TYR A 528 4.85 26.44 1.71
N GLN A 529 5.11 25.52 2.63
CA GLN A 529 4.28 25.28 3.81
C GLN A 529 4.88 26.01 5.01
N LEU A 530 4.06 26.79 5.67
CA LEU A 530 4.40 27.50 6.89
C LEU A 530 3.56 26.93 8.03
N LYS A 531 4.19 26.43 9.06
CA LYS A 531 3.52 26.05 10.31
C LYS A 531 3.86 27.08 11.40
N VAL A 532 2.82 27.56 12.07
CA VAL A 532 2.92 28.50 13.20
C VAL A 532 2.33 27.79 14.42
N TYR A 533 3.12 27.64 15.46
CA TYR A 533 2.75 26.98 16.72
C TYR A 533 2.49 28.05 17.78
N THR A 534 1.28 28.09 18.35
CA THR A 534 0.88 29.14 19.28
C THR A 534 0.21 28.57 20.53
N PRO A 535 0.49 29.12 21.73
CA PRO A 535 -0.25 28.74 22.94
C PRO A 535 -1.75 29.01 22.79
N SER A 536 -2.61 28.15 23.39
CA SER A 536 -4.07 28.28 23.30
C SER A 536 -4.61 29.60 23.83
N ASN A 537 -3.98 30.18 24.85
CA ASN A 537 -4.36 31.44 25.46
C ASN A 537 -4.10 32.66 24.56
N GLY A 538 -3.46 32.47 23.41
CA GLY A 538 -3.10 33.51 22.44
C GLY A 538 -3.77 33.35 21.08
N GLY A 539 -5.00 32.86 21.00
CA GLY A 539 -5.71 32.57 19.75
C GLY A 539 -5.42 33.61 18.66
N LEU A 540 -4.68 33.17 17.63
CA LEU A 540 -4.33 34.05 16.51
C LEU A 540 -5.56 34.23 15.62
N GLU A 541 -6.08 35.46 15.57
CA GLU A 541 -7.09 35.77 14.58
C GLU A 541 -6.50 35.68 13.18
N LEU A 542 -7.15 34.97 12.30
CA LEU A 542 -6.70 34.78 10.90
C LEU A 542 -6.41 36.12 10.21
N SER A 543 -7.22 37.17 10.50
CA SER A 543 -7.02 38.51 10.00
C SER A 543 -5.66 39.10 10.37
N LYS A 544 -5.16 38.85 11.58
CA LYS A 544 -3.83 39.27 12.03
C LYS A 544 -2.73 38.50 11.30
N ILE A 545 -2.87 37.22 11.11
CA ILE A 545 -1.88 36.40 10.40
C ILE A 545 -1.77 36.82 8.94
N LEU A 546 -2.92 37.06 8.27
CA LEU A 546 -2.96 37.56 6.89
C LEU A 546 -2.22 38.91 6.75
N LYS A 547 -2.39 39.79 7.74
CA LYS A 547 -1.69 41.08 7.75
C LYS A 547 -0.18 40.93 7.99
N ILE A 548 0.23 39.99 8.85
CA ILE A 548 1.65 39.74 9.14
C ILE A 548 2.35 39.14 7.91
N THR A 549 1.78 38.13 7.28
CA THR A 549 2.37 37.53 6.09
C THR A 549 2.41 38.46 4.90
N LYS A 550 1.37 39.27 4.69
CA LYS A 550 1.36 40.32 3.68
C LYS A 550 2.47 41.34 3.91
N ASN A 551 2.68 41.80 5.15
CA ASN A 551 3.74 42.74 5.51
C ASN A 551 5.15 42.13 5.36
N LEU A 552 5.28 40.82 5.38
CA LEU A 552 6.51 40.11 5.06
C LEU A 552 6.71 39.87 3.56
N GLY A 553 5.73 40.21 2.71
CA GLY A 553 5.79 40.03 1.25
C GLY A 553 5.36 38.61 0.78
N ALA A 554 4.80 37.78 1.65
CA ALA A 554 4.32 36.45 1.30
C ALA A 554 2.80 36.44 1.07
N LYS A 555 2.34 35.66 0.07
CA LYS A 555 0.92 35.47 -0.26
C LYS A 555 0.43 34.12 0.23
N ILE A 556 -0.61 34.08 1.07
CA ILE A 556 -1.27 32.87 1.54
C ILE A 556 -2.21 32.35 0.46
N LEU A 557 -2.12 31.05 0.17
CA LEU A 557 -2.99 30.30 -0.74
C LEU A 557 -4.05 29.51 0.02
N SER A 558 -3.70 28.88 1.15
CA SER A 558 -4.63 28.15 2.01
C SER A 558 -4.22 28.20 3.47
N HIS A 559 -5.16 27.88 4.37
CA HIS A 559 -4.96 27.81 5.82
C HIS A 559 -5.78 26.69 6.43
N ASN A 560 -5.16 25.90 7.30
CA ASN A 560 -5.80 24.93 8.18
C ASN A 560 -5.30 25.11 9.62
N GLY A 561 -6.18 24.99 10.60
CA GLY A 561 -5.83 25.06 12.02
C GLY A 561 -6.07 23.73 12.72
N TYR A 562 -5.09 23.29 13.53
CA TYR A 562 -5.16 22.06 14.29
C TYR A 562 -4.91 22.35 15.77
N TYR A 563 -5.84 21.93 16.62
CA TYR A 563 -5.70 22.04 18.06
C TYR A 563 -5.07 20.76 18.60
N ILE A 564 -3.92 20.90 19.24
CA ILE A 564 -3.17 19.80 19.83
C ILE A 564 -3.41 19.78 21.34
N GLU A 565 -3.98 18.70 21.83
CA GLU A 565 -4.42 18.58 23.23
C GLU A 565 -3.28 18.16 24.16
N ILE A 566 -2.37 19.09 24.45
CA ILE A 566 -1.27 18.93 25.38
C ILE A 566 -1.27 20.08 26.41
N ASN A 567 -1.21 19.75 27.71
CA ASN A 567 -1.00 20.70 28.85
C ASN A 567 -1.44 22.16 28.60
N GLY A 568 -2.73 22.41 28.42
CA GLY A 568 -3.29 23.74 28.18
C GLY A 568 -3.58 24.07 26.71
N GLY A 569 -3.25 23.14 25.80
CA GLY A 569 -3.52 23.23 24.37
C GLY A 569 -2.55 24.11 23.59
N ILE A 570 -2.21 23.68 22.38
CA ILE A 570 -1.39 24.44 21.43
C ILE A 570 -2.05 24.35 20.05
N TRP A 571 -2.13 25.48 19.35
CA TRP A 571 -2.57 25.51 17.96
C TRP A 571 -1.39 25.35 17.00
N ILE A 572 -1.56 24.50 15.99
CA ILE A 572 -0.73 24.48 14.79
C ILE A 572 -1.55 25.11 13.67
N HIS A 573 -1.13 26.29 13.22
CA HIS A 573 -1.69 26.93 12.04
C HIS A 573 -0.82 26.57 10.83
N HIS A 574 -1.36 25.83 9.91
CA HIS A 574 -0.69 25.44 8.67
C HIS A 574 -1.16 26.32 7.51
N PHE A 575 -0.23 26.98 6.86
CA PHE A 575 -0.45 27.82 5.70
C PHE A 575 0.31 27.27 4.50
N VAL A 576 -0.30 27.34 3.34
CA VAL A 576 0.41 27.23 2.08
C VAL A 576 0.64 28.62 1.54
N LEU A 577 1.92 28.96 1.31
CA LEU A 577 2.34 30.25 0.76
C LEU A 577 2.73 30.06 -0.70
N SER A 578 2.44 31.08 -1.53
CA SER A 578 2.96 31.11 -2.89
C SER A 578 4.48 31.08 -2.90
N ARG A 579 5.04 30.45 -3.91
CA ARG A 579 6.49 30.37 -4.11
C ARG A 579 7.11 31.77 -4.15
N VAL A 580 8.20 31.92 -3.41
CA VAL A 580 9.08 33.10 -3.40
C VAL A 580 10.47 32.58 -3.72
N ASP A 581 10.93 32.82 -4.95
CA ASP A 581 12.18 32.22 -5.48
C ASP A 581 13.42 32.64 -4.70
N GLU A 582 13.42 33.84 -4.11
CA GLU A 582 14.50 34.34 -3.27
C GLU A 582 14.71 33.47 -2.01
N LEU A 583 13.66 32.91 -1.44
CA LEU A 583 13.75 32.05 -0.26
C LEU A 583 14.34 30.66 -0.57
N ILE A 584 14.36 30.23 -1.83
CA ILE A 584 14.86 28.92 -2.22
C ILE A 584 16.38 28.92 -2.33
N SER A 585 16.93 30.02 -2.80
CA SER A 585 18.34 30.15 -3.11
C SER A 585 19.23 30.44 -1.89
N ASP A 586 18.63 30.91 -0.76
CA ASP A 586 19.39 31.36 0.41
C ASP A 586 18.80 30.84 1.73
N ILE A 587 19.46 29.85 2.32
CA ILE A 587 19.10 29.27 3.62
C ILE A 587 19.10 30.34 4.73
N THR A 588 20.02 31.31 4.68
CA THR A 588 20.14 32.39 5.66
C THR A 588 18.89 33.30 5.60
N LEU A 589 18.38 33.55 4.39
CA LEU A 589 17.19 34.34 4.18
C LEU A 589 15.94 33.64 4.76
N LYS A 590 15.82 32.35 4.55
CA LYS A 590 14.77 31.54 5.14
C LYS A 590 14.78 31.63 6.67
N GLU A 591 15.94 31.46 7.30
CA GLU A 591 16.10 31.58 8.74
C GLU A 591 15.70 33.00 9.26
N GLN A 592 16.09 34.06 8.55
CA GLN A 592 15.70 35.42 8.91
C GLN A 592 14.19 35.65 8.77
N PHE A 593 13.55 35.05 7.77
CA PHE A 593 12.10 35.07 7.62
C PHE A 593 11.41 34.38 8.83
N GLU A 594 11.83 33.18 9.20
CA GLU A 594 11.29 32.44 10.35
C GLU A 594 11.48 33.23 11.66
N ILE A 595 12.68 33.73 11.92
CA ILE A 595 13.01 34.53 13.10
C ILE A 595 12.14 35.79 13.16
N THR A 596 12.02 36.50 12.06
CA THR A 596 11.23 37.75 12.00
C THR A 596 9.76 37.45 12.27
N LEU A 597 9.22 36.40 11.65
CA LEU A 597 7.84 35.99 11.81
C LEU A 597 7.54 35.59 13.28
N ALA A 598 8.41 34.78 13.90
CA ALA A 598 8.29 34.43 15.31
C ALA A 598 8.32 35.67 16.22
N LYS A 599 9.23 36.62 15.99
CA LYS A 599 9.34 37.90 16.76
C LYS A 599 8.12 38.77 16.59
N VAL A 600 7.50 38.84 15.40
CA VAL A 600 6.24 39.56 15.19
C VAL A 600 5.11 38.88 15.97
N PHE A 601 4.99 37.57 15.92
CA PHE A 601 3.97 36.84 16.70
C PHE A 601 4.12 37.03 18.19
N ASN A 602 5.35 37.02 18.67
CA ASN A 602 5.67 37.26 20.09
C ASN A 602 5.64 38.72 20.50
N LYS A 603 5.22 39.63 19.58
CA LYS A 603 5.15 41.10 19.81
C LYS A 603 6.48 41.75 20.17
N GLU A 604 7.60 41.12 19.84
CA GLU A 604 8.94 41.68 20.08
C GLU A 604 9.29 42.78 19.07
N ILE A 605 8.75 42.69 17.85
CA ILE A 605 8.92 43.73 16.80
C ILE A 605 7.57 44.11 16.18
N LYS A 606 7.50 45.34 15.63
CA LYS A 606 6.28 45.86 14.99
C LYS A 606 5.96 45.09 13.70
N ASN A 607 4.65 44.90 13.49
CA ASN A 607 4.12 44.37 12.25
C ASN A 607 3.81 45.50 11.28
N ASP A 608 4.75 45.85 10.43
CA ASP A 608 4.60 46.87 9.38
C ASP A 608 5.26 46.43 8.08
N TYR A 609 5.04 47.19 6.99
CA TYR A 609 5.51 46.77 5.66
C TYR A 609 7.04 46.82 5.50
N PHE A 610 7.80 47.43 6.42
CA PHE A 610 9.26 47.32 6.43
C PHE A 610 9.73 45.86 6.56
N ASN A 611 8.91 44.97 7.14
CA ASN A 611 9.26 43.54 7.26
C ASN A 611 9.44 42.86 5.89
N SER A 612 8.85 43.40 4.81
CA SER A 612 9.07 42.90 3.44
C SER A 612 10.53 42.98 2.99
N LEU A 613 11.32 43.92 3.57
CA LEU A 613 12.75 44.09 3.27
C LEU A 613 13.57 42.84 3.59
N ILE A 614 13.07 41.92 4.44
CA ILE A 614 13.67 40.64 4.67
C ILE A 614 13.81 39.89 3.33
N ILE A 615 12.71 39.78 2.58
CA ILE A 615 12.67 39.06 1.31
C ILE A 615 13.27 39.89 0.18
N ILE A 616 12.76 41.12 -0.02
CA ILE A 616 13.07 41.92 -1.22
C ILE A 616 14.46 42.56 -1.23
N ALA A 617 15.07 42.74 -0.04
CA ALA A 617 16.41 43.34 0.09
C ALA A 617 17.43 42.34 0.74
N GLY A 618 17.00 41.16 1.19
CA GLY A 618 17.86 40.22 1.88
C GLY A 618 18.40 40.72 3.22
N LEU A 619 17.62 41.50 3.95
CA LEU A 619 18.06 42.10 5.22
C LEU A 619 17.78 41.21 6.40
N LYS A 620 18.59 41.35 7.46
CA LYS A 620 18.33 40.74 8.76
C LYS A 620 17.29 41.55 9.52
N TRP A 621 16.53 40.93 10.42
CA TRP A 621 15.51 41.62 11.20
C TRP A 621 16.05 42.88 12.00
N LYS A 622 17.29 42.80 12.53
CA LYS A 622 17.94 43.95 13.18
C LYS A 622 18.20 45.10 12.20
N GLU A 623 18.48 44.81 10.95
CA GLU A 623 18.71 45.81 9.90
C GLU A 623 17.42 46.48 9.47
N VAL A 624 16.34 45.70 9.38
CA VAL A 624 14.97 46.23 9.17
C VAL A 624 14.58 47.13 10.34
N LEU A 625 14.92 46.74 11.59
CA LEU A 625 14.71 47.55 12.77
C LEU A 625 15.44 48.90 12.66
N LEU A 626 16.70 48.95 12.18
CA LEU A 626 17.44 50.18 11.98
C LEU A 626 16.72 51.10 10.99
N ILE A 627 16.28 50.60 9.84
CA ILE A 627 15.54 51.40 8.84
C ILE A 627 14.24 51.95 9.45
N ARG A 628 13.52 51.11 10.23
CA ARG A 628 12.30 51.54 10.93
C ARG A 628 12.57 52.66 11.93
N VAL A 629 13.65 52.57 12.69
CA VAL A 629 14.05 53.54 13.68
C VAL A 629 14.42 54.88 13.04
N LEU A 630 15.20 54.85 11.96
CA LEU A 630 15.55 56.07 11.21
C LEU A 630 14.31 56.71 10.58
N SER A 631 13.41 55.90 10.01
CA SER A 631 12.14 56.38 9.45
C SER A 631 11.21 56.97 10.50
N ALA A 632 11.19 56.38 11.72
CA ALA A 632 10.42 56.91 12.84
C ALA A 632 10.98 58.27 13.32
N TYR A 633 12.31 58.40 13.33
CA TYR A 633 12.97 59.68 13.71
C TYR A 633 12.60 60.83 12.75
N LEU A 634 12.35 60.57 11.46
CA LEU A 634 11.96 61.60 10.48
C LEU A 634 10.69 62.38 10.89
N LYS A 635 9.84 61.85 11.75
CA LYS A 635 8.69 62.56 12.33
C LYS A 635 9.10 63.75 13.22
N GLN A 636 10.34 63.77 13.66
CA GLN A 636 10.87 64.91 14.50
C GLN A 636 11.41 66.01 13.66
N THR A 637 11.45 65.85 12.36
CA THR A 637 11.87 66.90 11.40
C THR A 637 10.64 67.54 10.70
N LEU A 638 10.83 68.51 9.89
CA LEU A 638 9.77 69.11 9.04
C LEU A 638 9.35 68.23 7.89
N PHE A 639 9.32 66.91 8.14
CA PHE A 639 9.09 65.85 7.17
C PHE A 639 7.60 65.46 7.16
N ASN A 640 6.88 65.83 6.12
CA ASN A 640 5.41 65.76 6.06
C ASN A 640 4.87 64.50 5.32
N TYR A 641 5.56 63.37 5.37
CA TYR A 641 5.06 62.16 4.75
C TYR A 641 4.48 61.18 5.77
N ASN A 642 3.39 60.50 5.38
CA ASN A 642 2.75 59.45 6.16
C ASN A 642 3.71 58.25 6.35
N PRO A 643 3.78 57.63 7.53
CA PRO A 643 4.59 56.45 7.76
C PRO A 643 4.37 55.29 6.77
N GLU A 644 3.14 55.09 6.31
CA GLU A 644 2.84 54.03 5.32
C GLU A 644 3.46 54.38 3.95
N TYR A 645 3.48 55.63 3.58
CA TYR A 645 4.13 56.10 2.36
C TYR A 645 5.64 55.90 2.41
N ILE A 646 6.29 56.18 3.55
CA ILE A 646 7.71 55.97 3.75
C ILE A 646 8.02 54.46 3.60
N GLN A 647 7.22 53.59 4.24
CA GLN A 647 7.37 52.13 4.14
C GLN A 647 7.32 51.69 2.68
N LYS A 648 6.34 52.16 1.92
CA LYS A 648 6.17 51.83 0.51
C LYS A 648 7.38 52.29 -0.30
N VAL A 649 7.79 53.56 -0.18
CA VAL A 649 8.95 54.10 -0.92
C VAL A 649 10.22 53.32 -0.61
N VAL A 650 10.53 53.05 0.65
CA VAL A 650 11.73 52.32 1.05
C VAL A 650 11.71 50.93 0.47
N SER A 651 10.56 50.24 0.41
CA SER A 651 10.43 48.90 -0.14
C SER A 651 10.51 48.85 -1.67
N GLU A 652 10.22 49.94 -2.36
CA GLU A 652 10.34 50.04 -3.83
C GLU A 652 11.80 50.15 -4.30
N TYR A 653 12.73 50.53 -3.40
CA TYR A 653 14.16 50.70 -3.74
C TYR A 653 15.11 49.82 -2.91
N PRO A 654 14.96 48.50 -2.98
CA PRO A 654 15.70 47.55 -2.12
C PRO A 654 17.22 47.66 -2.30
N LYS A 655 17.69 47.96 -3.50
CA LYS A 655 19.14 48.14 -3.77
C LYS A 655 19.71 49.30 -2.96
N ILE A 656 19.01 50.46 -2.94
CA ILE A 656 19.45 51.62 -2.18
C ILE A 656 19.44 51.31 -0.68
N VAL A 657 18.39 50.65 -0.19
CA VAL A 657 18.29 50.24 1.22
C VAL A 657 19.43 49.32 1.62
N LYS A 658 19.81 48.38 0.76
CA LYS A 658 20.95 47.49 0.98
C LYS A 658 22.27 48.28 1.12
N TYR A 659 22.50 49.28 0.26
CA TYR A 659 23.69 50.12 0.38
C TYR A 659 23.62 51.06 1.61
N LEU A 660 22.46 51.55 2.02
CA LEU A 660 22.29 52.30 3.27
C LEU A 660 22.70 51.45 4.48
N ILE A 661 22.32 50.18 4.49
CA ILE A 661 22.74 49.23 5.56
C ILE A 661 24.25 48.97 5.50
N GLN A 662 24.82 48.78 4.30
CA GLN A 662 26.27 48.60 4.14
C GLN A 662 27.05 49.82 4.59
N LEU A 663 26.59 50.99 4.25
CA LEU A 663 27.14 52.29 4.74
C LEU A 663 27.13 52.35 6.27
N PHE A 664 26.00 52.03 6.90
CA PHE A 664 25.88 52.00 8.35
C PHE A 664 26.86 50.97 8.97
N ARG A 665 26.96 49.77 8.39
CA ARG A 665 27.89 48.73 8.83
C ARG A 665 29.35 49.22 8.72
N ALA A 666 29.74 49.79 7.60
CA ALA A 666 31.10 50.31 7.39
C ALA A 666 31.48 51.36 8.45
N ARG A 667 30.51 52.22 8.84
CA ARG A 667 30.77 53.27 9.84
C ARG A 667 30.81 52.77 11.27
N PHE A 668 30.01 51.82 11.66
CA PHE A 668 29.74 51.49 13.07
C PHE A 668 30.00 50.06 13.49
N ASN A 669 30.20 49.08 12.60
CA ASN A 669 30.45 47.71 12.99
C ASN A 669 31.84 47.58 13.66
N PRO A 670 31.93 47.18 14.94
CA PRO A 670 33.21 47.07 15.65
C PRO A 670 34.04 45.84 15.19
N ASN A 671 33.40 44.87 14.57
CA ASN A 671 33.98 43.57 14.24
C ASN A 671 34.54 43.47 12.80
N ILE A 672 34.62 44.59 12.08
CA ILE A 672 35.11 44.65 10.69
C ILE A 672 36.43 45.40 10.69
N ASP A 673 37.48 44.78 10.16
CA ASP A 673 38.78 45.38 9.90
C ASP A 673 38.83 45.91 8.48
N ILE A 674 38.46 47.18 8.32
CA ILE A 674 38.38 47.90 7.01
C ILE A 674 38.82 49.32 7.17
N ASP A 675 39.30 49.94 6.10
CA ASP A 675 39.41 51.41 6.05
C ASP A 675 37.99 51.99 6.01
N ARG A 676 37.59 52.55 7.19
CA ARG A 676 36.23 53.07 7.38
C ARG A 676 35.96 54.33 6.52
N ALA A 677 37.00 55.16 6.32
CA ALA A 677 36.85 56.36 5.57
C ALA A 677 36.67 56.08 4.06
N GLU A 678 37.55 55.25 3.50
CA GLU A 678 37.50 54.84 2.12
C GLU A 678 36.21 54.07 1.80
N THR A 679 35.86 53.09 2.63
CA THR A 679 34.65 52.26 2.43
C THR A 679 33.37 53.09 2.57
N THR A 680 33.34 54.07 3.49
CA THR A 680 32.23 55.01 3.62
C THR A 680 32.04 55.81 2.34
N ASN A 681 33.12 56.35 1.75
CA ASN A 681 33.06 57.16 0.53
C ASN A 681 32.55 56.28 -0.65
N ILE A 682 33.03 55.06 -0.78
CA ILE A 682 32.55 54.12 -1.83
C ILE A 682 31.06 53.92 -1.75
N PHE A 683 30.51 53.68 -0.56
CA PHE A 683 29.06 53.47 -0.41
C PHE A 683 28.27 54.76 -0.57
N GLN A 684 28.80 55.93 -0.17
CA GLN A 684 28.16 57.22 -0.44
C GLN A 684 28.03 57.46 -1.93
N GLU A 685 29.08 57.32 -2.71
CA GLU A 685 29.08 57.50 -4.17
C GLU A 685 28.04 56.59 -4.83
N LYS A 686 28.01 55.30 -4.45
CA LYS A 686 27.02 54.35 -4.98
C LYS A 686 25.59 54.71 -4.66
N ILE A 687 25.33 55.20 -3.42
CA ILE A 687 23.98 55.63 -3.03
C ILE A 687 23.59 56.88 -3.82
N GLU A 688 24.48 57.85 -3.96
CA GLU A 688 24.20 59.05 -4.69
C GLU A 688 23.98 58.82 -6.19
N GLU A 689 24.73 57.87 -6.77
CA GLU A 689 24.53 57.45 -8.16
C GLU A 689 23.13 56.85 -8.37
N LEU A 690 22.70 55.94 -7.50
CA LEU A 690 21.37 55.31 -7.57
C LEU A 690 20.24 56.34 -7.27
N LEU A 691 20.48 57.31 -6.41
CA LEU A 691 19.51 58.34 -6.13
C LEU A 691 19.27 59.27 -7.33
N LYS A 692 20.28 59.50 -8.21
CA LYS A 692 20.13 60.26 -9.45
C LYS A 692 19.18 59.61 -10.45
N GLU A 693 19.03 58.29 -10.39
CA GLU A 693 18.13 57.52 -11.27
C GLU A 693 16.66 57.65 -10.88
N ILE A 694 16.35 58.20 -9.70
CA ILE A 694 14.98 58.34 -9.20
C ILE A 694 14.30 59.55 -9.84
N SER A 695 13.28 59.29 -10.64
CA SER A 695 12.49 60.36 -11.30
C SER A 695 11.45 61.01 -10.39
N ASN A 696 11.00 60.30 -9.33
CA ASN A 696 9.99 60.83 -8.40
C ASN A 696 10.66 61.62 -7.28
N VAL A 697 10.43 62.92 -7.27
CA VAL A 697 11.00 63.87 -6.30
C VAL A 697 10.69 63.51 -4.84
N SER A 698 9.48 63.03 -4.56
CA SER A 698 9.08 62.61 -3.20
C SER A 698 9.81 61.32 -2.75
N HIS A 699 10.04 60.39 -3.67
CA HIS A 699 10.81 59.16 -3.38
C HIS A 699 12.28 59.49 -3.11
N ASP A 700 12.88 60.32 -3.97
CA ASP A 700 14.26 60.81 -3.79
C ASP A 700 14.41 61.51 -2.44
N TYR A 701 13.47 62.40 -2.08
CA TYR A 701 13.49 63.12 -0.81
C TYR A 701 13.45 62.18 0.42
N VAL A 702 12.58 61.17 0.41
CA VAL A 702 12.49 60.18 1.48
C VAL A 702 13.81 59.46 1.67
N LEU A 703 14.40 58.91 0.57
CA LEU A 703 15.61 58.13 0.61
C LEU A 703 16.84 58.96 0.97
N ARG A 704 16.94 60.20 0.47
CA ARG A 704 17.99 61.15 0.86
C ARG A 704 17.89 61.52 2.33
N SER A 705 16.68 61.67 2.87
CA SER A 705 16.51 61.94 4.29
C SER A 705 17.03 60.82 5.16
N ILE A 706 16.75 59.57 4.84
CA ILE A 706 17.30 58.39 5.56
C ILE A 706 18.83 58.34 5.42
N PHE A 707 19.36 58.58 4.22
CA PHE A 707 20.79 58.66 3.97
C PHE A 707 21.44 59.73 4.80
N ASN A 708 20.88 60.98 4.84
CA ASN A 708 21.34 62.09 5.65
C ASN A 708 21.38 61.75 7.15
N LEU A 709 20.34 61.06 7.66
CA LEU A 709 20.32 60.58 9.04
C LEU A 709 21.46 59.63 9.34
N ILE A 710 21.73 58.63 8.46
CA ILE A 710 22.86 57.72 8.65
C ILE A 710 24.18 58.47 8.73
N MET A 711 24.35 59.50 7.89
CA MET A 711 25.56 60.31 7.91
C MET A 711 25.67 61.23 9.17
N ALA A 712 24.54 61.60 9.76
CA ALA A 712 24.51 62.38 10.99
C ALA A 712 24.72 61.55 12.28
N ILE A 713 24.72 60.20 12.20
CA ILE A 713 24.94 59.35 13.39
C ILE A 713 26.36 59.53 13.91
N LEU A 714 26.49 59.76 15.22
CA LEU A 714 27.76 59.80 15.96
C LEU A 714 28.06 58.49 16.70
N ARG A 715 27.05 57.90 17.34
CA ARG A 715 27.15 56.66 18.13
C ARG A 715 25.83 55.90 18.11
N THR A 716 25.90 54.59 18.30
CA THR A 716 24.73 53.72 18.38
C THR A 716 24.94 52.55 19.33
N SER A 717 23.87 52.01 19.93
CA SER A 717 23.85 50.77 20.69
C SER A 717 23.56 49.53 19.82
N TYR A 718 23.47 49.65 18.51
CA TYR A 718 23.07 48.62 17.56
C TYR A 718 23.87 47.30 17.70
N TYR A 719 25.17 47.39 17.99
CA TYR A 719 26.07 46.25 18.14
C TYR A 719 26.24 45.79 19.60
N GLN A 720 25.45 46.32 20.54
CA GLN A 720 25.35 45.81 21.89
C GLN A 720 24.26 44.72 21.93
N ASP A 721 24.64 43.55 22.41
CA ASP A 721 23.68 42.47 22.58
C ASP A 721 22.77 42.67 23.79
N ASP A 722 21.60 42.02 23.80
CA ASP A 722 20.62 41.94 24.89
C ASP A 722 19.94 43.28 25.29
N LYS A 723 19.96 44.30 24.43
CA LYS A 723 19.21 45.51 24.69
C LYS A 723 17.82 45.46 24.04
N PRO A 724 16.73 45.66 24.80
CA PRO A 724 15.36 45.70 24.26
C PRO A 724 15.04 47.02 23.53
N TYR A 725 16.02 47.88 23.34
CA TYR A 725 15.93 49.18 22.68
C TYR A 725 17.12 49.45 21.78
N LEU A 726 16.94 50.33 20.79
CA LEU A 726 18.00 50.87 19.99
C LEU A 726 18.17 52.37 20.33
N SER A 727 19.36 52.81 20.72
CA SER A 727 19.69 54.22 20.92
C SER A 727 20.68 54.70 19.87
N ILE A 728 20.42 55.92 19.35
CA ILE A 728 21.24 56.55 18.33
C ILE A 728 21.52 58.00 18.75
N LYS A 729 22.78 58.40 18.78
CA LYS A 729 23.20 59.76 19.01
C LYS A 729 23.48 60.43 17.68
N PHE A 730 22.84 61.57 17.46
CA PHE A 730 22.96 62.34 16.24
C PHE A 730 23.75 63.64 16.43
N ASP A 731 24.42 64.07 15.38
CA ASP A 731 24.91 65.41 15.18
C ASP A 731 23.79 66.25 14.55
N SER A 732 23.05 67.00 15.35
CA SER A 732 21.86 67.70 14.93
C SER A 732 22.16 68.80 13.89
N SER A 733 23.40 69.36 13.88
CA SER A 733 23.82 70.35 12.88
C SER A 733 23.83 69.76 11.46
N LYS A 734 23.96 68.45 11.30
CA LYS A 734 24.01 67.73 10.02
C LYS A 734 22.66 67.17 9.56
N ILE A 735 21.62 67.29 10.37
CA ILE A 735 20.29 66.79 10.01
C ILE A 735 19.52 67.90 9.25
N ASN A 736 19.08 67.52 8.04
CA ASN A 736 18.25 68.38 7.24
C ASN A 736 16.81 68.42 7.76
N GLY A 737 16.19 69.64 7.76
CA GLY A 737 14.78 69.81 8.13
C GLY A 737 14.47 69.83 9.63
N LEU A 738 15.46 69.92 10.51
CA LEU A 738 15.20 70.19 11.92
C LEU A 738 14.70 71.60 12.14
N PRO A 739 13.69 71.84 12.99
CA PRO A 739 13.23 73.19 13.35
C PRO A 739 14.28 73.91 14.20
N ASP A 740 14.28 75.23 14.09
CA ASP A 740 15.13 76.13 14.92
C ASP A 740 14.41 76.50 16.24
N PRO A 741 15.15 76.58 17.35
CA PRO A 741 16.61 76.46 17.49
C PRO A 741 17.05 74.98 17.48
N ARG A 742 18.09 74.67 16.70
CA ARG A 742 18.61 73.32 16.61
C ARG A 742 19.38 72.90 17.88
N PRO A 743 19.11 71.74 18.50
CA PRO A 743 19.87 71.25 19.63
C PRO A 743 21.32 70.97 19.22
N TYR A 744 22.25 71.05 20.16
CA TYR A 744 23.67 70.69 19.86
C TYR A 744 23.87 69.26 19.53
N ARG A 745 23.17 68.34 20.27
CA ARG A 745 23.18 66.90 20.05
C ARG A 745 21.83 66.33 20.46
N GLU A 746 21.43 65.26 19.77
CA GLU A 746 20.23 64.50 20.10
C GLU A 746 20.55 63.04 20.37
N LEU A 747 19.91 62.45 21.38
CA LEU A 747 19.90 61.04 21.64
C LEU A 747 18.48 60.50 21.43
N TYR A 748 18.29 59.73 20.39
CA TYR A 748 17.02 59.08 20.08
C TYR A 748 17.03 57.66 20.59
N VAL A 749 16.00 57.25 21.34
CA VAL A 749 15.81 55.92 21.87
C VAL A 749 14.51 55.36 21.33
N TYR A 750 14.58 54.16 20.81
CA TYR A 750 13.44 53.45 20.21
C TYR A 750 13.33 52.06 20.74
N SER A 751 12.11 51.64 21.12
CA SER A 751 11.72 50.28 21.37
C SER A 751 10.38 49.97 20.71
N ASN A 752 9.92 48.70 20.75
CA ASN A 752 8.58 48.39 20.27
C ASN A 752 7.45 49.04 21.08
N LEU A 753 7.75 49.46 22.34
CA LEU A 753 6.77 49.98 23.30
C LEU A 753 6.80 51.52 23.37
N PHE A 754 7.95 52.14 23.14
CA PHE A 754 8.10 53.59 23.25
C PHE A 754 9.21 54.13 22.34
N GLU A 755 9.11 55.39 22.03
CA GLU A 755 10.16 56.18 21.41
C GLU A 755 10.32 57.51 22.16
N GLY A 756 11.54 58.04 22.19
CA GLY A 756 11.80 59.29 22.86
C GLY A 756 13.12 59.93 22.44
N ILE A 757 13.17 61.25 22.57
CA ILE A 757 14.36 62.04 22.30
C ILE A 757 14.82 62.74 23.56
N HIS A 758 16.14 62.68 23.79
CA HIS A 758 16.82 63.54 24.76
C HIS A 758 17.64 64.60 24.01
N LEU A 759 17.33 65.83 24.26
CA LEU A 759 17.97 67.00 23.62
C LEU A 759 19.06 67.54 24.54
N ARG A 760 20.20 67.92 23.91
CA ARG A 760 21.24 68.71 24.60
C ARG A 760 21.43 69.99 23.83
N GLY A 761 21.25 71.15 24.57
CA GLY A 761 21.49 72.49 24.10
C GLY A 761 22.95 72.94 24.12
#